data_9d1e556ed2ff9fdce3e89af9e90d83d2
#
_entry.id   9d1e556ed2ff9fdce3e89af9e90d83d2
#
_cell.length_a   1.000
_cell.length_b   1.000
_cell.length_c   1.000
_cell.angle_alpha   90.00
_cell.angle_beta   90.00
_cell.angle_gamma   90.00
#
_symmetry.space_group_name_H-M   'P 1'
#
loop_
_entity.id
_entity.type
_entity.pdbx_description
1 polymer ?
#
loop_
_entity_poly.entity_id
_entity_poly.type
_entity_poly.pdbx_seq_one_letter_code
_entity_poly.pdbx_strand_id
1 'polypeptide(L)'
;MFRFLPWKFIVKRAARAYGFADPALWMARLRSFAQPSEVAEPIELLRAGVLFHARGIVNTKAIQHNLDWVWPYWVERQFDPEDVSFIPRAFSFSHVNLTHRNWTAIGLPDLSVYPIVDPRGLVTPLQDGWSIDCWLLDPSGKSIIPSQMHDDAVRQELRMGQDLAVVTTSRKDDLVLRQSASVVLRNGEPTVQIDVEATSPRGGALVVSIRPFNPEGVQFIDQIVAREGRDGWRVDDGLEVIIDRPADQLLASDYSHGDVYSLLGDVTGRSVAPADHLKATCSVGMATAAAVYRFVGDQTSVQVCVPLMQEVASLGNLKEFDARVSWPAIRSEVAALRVPDKKMAFLYDAAIHTLVLLSADEIVPGPYTYRRFWFRDACLMMNSLLCIGLTGRCRRAIERFPARQLRNGYFRSQEGEWDSNGQVLWILDRYVQLTDEPLSDEVLESLPQAVTWIDRKRVRVDGDPPHVGLLPAGFSAEHLGPNDFYYWDDFWAEAGLRAAGRVYDRLGRRLEADDARAKADDLRASIDRSTHRIPAWRSLSGIPASPYRRIDAGAVGSLVADYPLHLFPPAAPPIMATVDALMRRCFLHGGFFQDVIHSGINAYLTLDIAQTLLRARDPRYRELMEVVARLASPTGQWPEAIHPQSGGGCMGDGQHGWAAAEWVMMIRNCFVREEGDRLIIGSGIFAEWLESDEELSFGPTLTPWGPVSVRINSRGTEPALTIDASWRGQPPRIDVEVPGFRKLDDVKGTGTIILEPIEDASNQPHLQSAFAEGSPP
;
A
#
# COMPACT_ATOMS: atom_id res chain seq x y z
N MET A 1 15.02 -17.63 37.55
CA MET A 1 14.33 -17.45 38.85
C MET A 1 12.81 -17.31 38.77
N PHE A 2 12.20 -17.16 37.58
CA PHE A 2 10.75 -16.95 37.42
C PHE A 2 9.90 -18.20 37.17
N ARG A 3 10.49 -19.38 37.11
CA ARG A 3 9.79 -20.63 36.76
C ARG A 3 8.95 -21.25 37.87
N PHE A 4 9.06 -20.75 39.09
CA PHE A 4 8.39 -21.31 40.30
C PHE A 4 7.28 -20.41 40.89
N LEU A 5 6.99 -19.28 40.29
CA LEU A 5 5.88 -18.46 40.77
C LEU A 5 4.55 -19.04 40.25
N PRO A 6 3.53 -19.18 41.09
CA PRO A 6 2.23 -19.70 40.68
C PRO A 6 1.44 -18.65 39.89
N TRP A 7 1.94 -18.30 38.68
CA TRP A 7 1.36 -17.28 37.82
C TRP A 7 -0.14 -17.44 37.60
N LYS A 8 -0.61 -18.70 37.47
CA LYS A 8 -2.04 -18.98 37.29
C LYS A 8 -2.85 -18.49 38.49
N PHE A 9 -2.30 -18.64 39.71
CA PHE A 9 -2.97 -18.20 40.94
C PHE A 9 -2.93 -16.67 41.07
N ILE A 10 -1.81 -16.03 40.73
CA ILE A 10 -1.66 -14.57 40.79
C ILE A 10 -2.58 -13.91 39.78
N VAL A 11 -2.61 -14.37 38.51
CA VAL A 11 -3.50 -13.87 37.46
C VAL A 11 -4.98 -14.07 37.82
N LYS A 12 -5.32 -15.26 38.38
CA LYS A 12 -6.69 -15.54 38.82
C LYS A 12 -7.13 -14.63 39.97
N ARG A 13 -6.24 -14.33 40.90
CA ARG A 13 -6.52 -13.44 42.03
C ARG A 13 -6.59 -11.97 41.62
N ALA A 14 -5.70 -11.53 40.72
CA ALA A 14 -5.74 -10.19 40.14
C ALA A 14 -7.02 -9.98 39.31
N ALA A 15 -7.35 -10.92 38.42
CA ALA A 15 -8.57 -10.83 37.61
C ALA A 15 -9.84 -10.74 38.45
N ARG A 16 -9.94 -11.55 39.54
CA ARG A 16 -11.06 -11.48 40.50
C ARG A 16 -11.10 -10.14 41.24
N ALA A 17 -9.94 -9.61 41.66
CA ALA A 17 -9.85 -8.33 42.35
C ALA A 17 -10.32 -7.15 41.48
N TYR A 18 -10.20 -7.26 40.15
CA TYR A 18 -10.66 -6.28 39.19
C TYR A 18 -12.03 -6.60 38.58
N GLY A 19 -12.77 -7.56 39.17
CA GLY A 19 -14.14 -7.87 38.74
C GLY A 19 -14.25 -8.68 37.43
N PHE A 20 -13.16 -9.22 36.90
CA PHE A 20 -13.19 -10.09 35.72
C PHE A 20 -13.63 -11.51 36.05
N ALA A 21 -14.47 -12.11 35.23
CA ALA A 21 -14.77 -13.55 35.31
C ALA A 21 -13.48 -14.39 35.15
N ASP A 22 -13.46 -15.60 35.71
CA ASP A 22 -12.27 -16.47 35.70
C ASP A 22 -11.65 -16.64 34.33
N PRO A 23 -10.46 -16.05 34.01
CA PRO A 23 -9.87 -16.11 32.70
C PRO A 23 -9.58 -17.54 32.23
N ALA A 24 -9.30 -18.46 33.16
CA ALA A 24 -9.03 -19.86 32.84
C ALA A 24 -10.31 -20.58 32.33
N LEU A 25 -11.46 -20.23 32.87
CA LEU A 25 -12.74 -20.79 32.45
C LEU A 25 -13.11 -20.26 31.04
N TRP A 26 -12.86 -18.97 30.76
CA TRP A 26 -13.06 -18.38 29.45
C TRP A 26 -12.08 -18.94 28.43
N MET A 27 -10.82 -19.07 28.77
CA MET A 27 -9.80 -19.68 27.91
C MET A 27 -10.11 -21.14 27.59
N ALA A 28 -10.65 -21.90 28.56
CA ALA A 28 -11.08 -23.29 28.33
C ALA A 28 -12.28 -23.35 27.37
N ARG A 29 -13.23 -22.41 27.50
CA ARG A 29 -14.38 -22.32 26.59
C ARG A 29 -13.95 -21.86 25.19
N LEU A 30 -13.10 -20.86 25.09
CA LEU A 30 -12.56 -20.40 23.79
C LEU A 30 -11.83 -21.53 23.07
N ARG A 31 -11.05 -22.37 23.79
CA ARG A 31 -10.40 -23.55 23.19
C ARG A 31 -11.39 -24.58 22.63
N SER A 32 -12.58 -24.66 23.17
CA SER A 32 -13.61 -25.58 22.63
C SER A 32 -14.26 -25.11 21.32
N PHE A 33 -14.13 -23.82 21.00
CA PHE A 33 -14.59 -23.22 19.73
C PHE A 33 -13.48 -23.09 18.69
N ALA A 34 -12.21 -23.11 19.13
CA ALA A 34 -11.09 -23.00 18.21
C ALA A 34 -10.88 -24.31 17.47
N GLN A 35 -10.77 -24.25 16.15
CA GLN A 35 -10.25 -25.38 15.37
C GLN A 35 -8.84 -25.73 15.87
N PRO A 36 -8.44 -27.01 15.86
CA PRO A 36 -7.07 -27.37 16.20
C PRO A 36 -6.12 -26.70 15.21
N SER A 37 -5.31 -25.79 15.70
CA SER A 37 -4.28 -25.13 14.91
C SER A 37 -2.90 -25.61 15.38
N GLU A 38 -2.03 -25.90 14.43
CA GLU A 38 -0.61 -26.18 14.71
C GLU A 38 0.15 -24.93 15.11
N VAL A 39 -0.44 -23.76 14.88
CA VAL A 39 0.22 -22.47 15.00
C VAL A 39 -0.38 -21.70 16.18
N ALA A 40 0.47 -21.28 17.10
CA ALA A 40 0.13 -20.23 18.05
C ALA A 40 0.06 -18.89 17.30
N GLU A 41 -0.72 -17.93 17.82
CA GLU A 41 -0.72 -16.58 17.25
C GLU A 41 0.71 -16.06 17.08
N PRO A 42 1.05 -15.49 15.91
CA PRO A 42 2.38 -15.02 15.64
C PRO A 42 2.87 -14.02 16.69
N ILE A 43 4.08 -14.22 17.19
CA ILE A 43 4.71 -13.32 18.18
C ILE A 43 4.74 -11.88 17.65
N GLU A 44 4.88 -11.71 16.36
CA GLU A 44 4.89 -10.43 15.66
C GLU A 44 3.57 -9.68 15.86
N LEU A 45 2.43 -10.35 15.76
CA LEU A 45 1.11 -9.73 16.01
C LEU A 45 0.95 -9.34 17.49
N LEU A 46 1.41 -10.17 18.42
CA LEU A 46 1.38 -9.83 19.83
C LEU A 46 2.26 -8.61 20.12
N ARG A 47 3.45 -8.54 19.53
CA ARG A 47 4.35 -7.37 19.63
C ARG A 47 3.71 -6.12 19.02
N ALA A 48 3.15 -6.23 17.81
CA ALA A 48 2.45 -5.12 17.16
C ALA A 48 1.27 -4.64 18.00
N GLY A 49 0.46 -5.55 18.54
CA GLY A 49 -0.64 -5.24 19.44
C GLY A 49 -0.20 -4.52 20.72
N VAL A 50 0.91 -4.97 21.33
CA VAL A 50 1.47 -4.32 22.52
C VAL A 50 1.97 -2.90 22.21
N LEU A 51 2.71 -2.72 21.10
CA LEU A 51 3.22 -1.41 20.68
C LEU A 51 2.09 -0.45 20.35
N PHE A 52 1.08 -0.92 19.59
CA PHE A 52 -0.09 -0.13 19.23
C PHE A 52 -0.86 0.31 20.49
N HIS A 53 -1.06 -0.59 21.45
CA HIS A 53 -1.74 -0.28 22.69
C HIS A 53 -0.93 0.68 23.57
N ALA A 54 0.39 0.49 23.68
CA ALA A 54 1.27 1.40 24.42
C ALA A 54 1.26 2.81 23.80
N ARG A 55 1.36 2.93 22.47
CA ARG A 55 1.24 4.21 21.75
C ARG A 55 -0.12 4.87 22.02
N GLY A 56 -1.20 4.09 21.95
CA GLY A 56 -2.55 4.58 22.26
C GLY A 56 -2.69 5.12 23.70
N ILE A 57 -2.06 4.49 24.68
CA ILE A 57 -2.06 4.97 26.07
C ILE A 57 -1.27 6.29 26.19
N VAL A 58 -0.12 6.41 25.53
CA VAL A 58 0.68 7.65 25.52
C VAL A 58 -0.13 8.76 24.87
N ASN A 59 -0.70 8.53 23.70
CA ASN A 59 -1.55 9.49 22.99
C ASN A 59 -2.74 9.92 23.87
N THR A 60 -3.41 8.97 24.54
CA THR A 60 -4.54 9.27 25.43
C THR A 60 -4.13 10.25 26.51
N LYS A 61 -3.02 9.99 27.19
CA LYS A 61 -2.55 10.88 28.28
C LYS A 61 -2.13 12.25 27.75
N ALA A 62 -1.40 12.30 26.65
CA ALA A 62 -0.95 13.55 26.07
C ALA A 62 -2.12 14.39 25.54
N ILE A 63 -3.00 13.81 24.73
CA ILE A 63 -4.08 14.54 24.08
C ILE A 63 -5.15 15.01 25.06
N GLN A 64 -5.65 14.12 25.95
CA GLN A 64 -6.73 14.48 26.89
C GLN A 64 -6.36 15.57 27.89
N HIS A 65 -5.10 15.70 28.23
CA HIS A 65 -4.63 16.72 29.16
C HIS A 65 -4.22 18.03 28.47
N ASN A 66 -4.15 18.06 27.13
CA ASN A 66 -3.65 19.18 26.34
C ASN A 66 -4.49 19.43 25.10
N LEU A 67 -5.81 19.52 25.27
CA LEU A 67 -6.75 19.77 24.15
C LEU A 67 -6.58 21.17 23.53
N ASP A 68 -5.90 22.08 24.20
CA ASP A 68 -5.55 23.41 23.74
C ASP A 68 -4.29 23.47 22.85
N TRP A 69 -3.60 22.35 22.67
CA TRP A 69 -2.46 22.23 21.74
C TRP A 69 -2.93 22.10 20.29
N VAL A 70 -2.07 22.48 19.36
CA VAL A 70 -2.30 22.19 17.95
C VAL A 70 -1.88 20.74 17.66
N TRP A 71 -2.84 19.88 17.39
CA TRP A 71 -2.67 18.45 17.14
C TRP A 71 -2.75 18.10 15.65
N PRO A 72 -2.35 16.88 15.22
CA PRO A 72 -2.64 16.39 13.87
C PRO A 72 -4.15 16.42 13.58
N TYR A 73 -4.52 16.64 12.31
CA TYR A 73 -5.91 16.84 11.91
C TYR A 73 -6.86 15.68 12.27
N TRP A 74 -6.35 14.45 12.37
CA TRP A 74 -7.18 13.30 12.75
C TRP A 74 -7.65 13.39 14.22
N VAL A 75 -6.87 14.04 15.08
CA VAL A 75 -7.27 14.28 16.47
C VAL A 75 -8.46 15.25 16.50
N GLU A 76 -8.38 16.37 15.81
CA GLU A 76 -9.47 17.34 15.69
C GLU A 76 -10.76 16.64 15.19
N ARG A 77 -10.66 15.85 14.14
CA ARG A 77 -11.78 15.12 13.53
C ARG A 77 -12.40 14.07 14.45
N GLN A 78 -11.57 13.21 15.04
CA GLN A 78 -12.08 12.14 15.90
C GLN A 78 -12.65 12.64 17.23
N PHE A 79 -12.39 13.87 17.61
CA PHE A 79 -12.96 14.52 18.80
C PHE A 79 -14.22 15.36 18.48
N ASP A 80 -14.44 15.75 17.25
CA ASP A 80 -15.61 16.49 16.83
C ASP A 80 -16.82 15.54 16.68
N PRO A 81 -17.89 15.69 17.50
CA PRO A 81 -19.06 14.81 17.41
C PRO A 81 -19.88 15.01 16.12
N GLU A 82 -19.64 16.08 15.37
CA GLU A 82 -20.27 16.33 14.06
C GLU A 82 -19.52 15.68 12.90
N ASP A 83 -18.26 15.26 13.11
CA ASP A 83 -17.46 14.61 12.08
C ASP A 83 -17.82 13.12 11.96
N VAL A 84 -17.89 12.60 10.74
CA VAL A 84 -18.18 11.19 10.43
C VAL A 84 -17.16 10.21 11.01
N SER A 85 -15.97 10.68 11.35
CA SER A 85 -14.88 9.90 11.95
C SER A 85 -14.89 9.95 13.49
N PHE A 86 -15.87 10.62 14.12
CA PHE A 86 -15.99 10.68 15.58
C PHE A 86 -16.05 9.30 16.22
N ILE A 87 -15.21 9.09 17.24
CA ILE A 87 -15.17 7.82 17.98
C ILE A 87 -15.59 8.06 19.42
N PRO A 88 -16.69 7.44 19.89
CA PRO A 88 -17.14 7.53 21.29
C PRO A 88 -16.07 6.99 22.25
N ARG A 89 -15.66 7.79 23.23
CA ARG A 89 -14.53 7.49 24.15
C ARG A 89 -14.75 6.28 25.03
N ALA A 90 -15.99 5.94 25.33
CA ALA A 90 -16.31 4.77 26.14
C ALA A 90 -15.86 3.45 25.51
N PHE A 91 -15.74 3.42 24.19
CA PHE A 91 -15.29 2.24 23.41
C PHE A 91 -13.88 2.37 22.86
N SER A 92 -13.28 3.57 22.91
CA SER A 92 -11.91 3.85 22.50
C SER A 92 -11.16 4.51 23.66
N PHE A 93 -10.64 3.68 24.56
CA PHE A 93 -9.80 4.17 25.67
C PHE A 93 -8.36 4.45 25.27
N SER A 94 -8.02 4.25 24.01
CA SER A 94 -6.73 4.64 23.44
C SER A 94 -6.93 5.52 22.21
N HIS A 95 -6.19 6.64 22.14
CA HIS A 95 -6.24 7.58 21.03
C HIS A 95 -5.21 7.20 19.99
N VAL A 96 -5.68 6.64 18.90
CA VAL A 96 -4.88 6.25 17.72
C VAL A 96 -5.58 6.74 16.47
N ASN A 97 -4.82 6.96 15.42
CA ASN A 97 -5.39 7.29 14.12
C ASN A 97 -6.06 6.05 13.53
N LEU A 98 -7.38 6.00 13.58
CA LEU A 98 -8.20 4.87 13.10
C LEU A 98 -8.90 5.14 11.77
N THR A 99 -8.86 6.38 11.26
CA THR A 99 -9.72 6.80 10.16
C THR A 99 -9.08 7.76 9.17
N HIS A 100 -7.80 8.12 9.37
CA HIS A 100 -7.12 9.16 8.58
C HIS A 100 -5.65 8.84 8.26
N ARG A 101 -5.35 7.57 7.97
CA ARG A 101 -4.01 7.13 7.56
C ARG A 101 -3.81 7.36 6.06
N ASN A 102 -3.58 8.60 5.67
CA ASN A 102 -3.52 9.03 4.26
C ASN A 102 -2.22 9.76 3.93
N TRP A 103 -1.15 9.53 4.67
CA TRP A 103 0.13 10.17 4.37
C TRP A 103 0.74 9.67 3.07
N THR A 104 1.52 10.54 2.45
CA THR A 104 2.26 10.28 1.22
C THR A 104 3.74 10.29 1.49
N ALA A 105 4.44 9.24 1.11
CA ALA A 105 5.90 9.22 1.16
C ALA A 105 6.50 10.06 0.05
N ILE A 106 7.57 10.77 0.40
CA ILE A 106 8.49 11.43 -0.53
C ILE A 106 9.85 10.79 -0.41
N GLY A 107 10.69 10.87 -1.45
CA GLY A 107 12.01 10.24 -1.40
C GLY A 107 12.74 10.25 -2.73
N LEU A 108 13.91 9.63 -2.72
CA LEU A 108 14.74 9.37 -3.90
C LEU A 108 14.60 7.90 -4.34
N PRO A 109 14.76 7.57 -5.63
CA PRO A 109 14.46 6.24 -6.16
C PRO A 109 15.17 5.07 -5.47
N ASP A 110 16.42 5.24 -5.03
CA ASP A 110 17.23 4.17 -4.42
C ASP A 110 17.63 4.46 -2.97
N LEU A 111 16.86 5.32 -2.30
CA LEU A 111 17.06 5.63 -0.90
C LEU A 111 15.92 5.05 -0.06
N SER A 112 16.22 4.14 0.87
CA SER A 112 15.24 3.51 1.77
C SER A 112 14.89 4.37 2.99
N VAL A 113 14.83 5.68 2.83
CA VAL A 113 14.33 6.64 3.83
C VAL A 113 13.09 7.31 3.26
N TYR A 114 11.99 7.25 4.01
CA TYR A 114 10.68 7.66 3.56
C TYR A 114 10.09 8.75 4.47
N PRO A 115 10.48 10.02 4.31
CA PRO A 115 9.72 11.12 4.90
C PRO A 115 8.27 11.07 4.42
N ILE A 116 7.33 11.35 5.30
CA ILE A 116 5.91 11.34 4.98
C ILE A 116 5.29 12.73 5.15
N VAL A 117 4.30 13.00 4.33
CA VAL A 117 3.50 14.24 4.38
C VAL A 117 2.04 13.84 4.57
N ASP A 118 1.39 14.36 5.61
CA ASP A 118 -0.01 14.12 5.86
C ASP A 118 -0.92 14.97 4.95
N PRO A 119 -2.23 14.72 4.87
CA PRO A 119 -3.15 15.48 4.03
C PRO A 119 -3.27 16.99 4.35
N ARG A 120 -2.68 17.42 5.46
CA ARG A 120 -2.65 18.83 5.89
C ARG A 120 -1.29 19.50 5.70
N GLY A 121 -0.30 18.76 5.17
CA GLY A 121 1.04 19.27 4.93
C GLY A 121 1.98 19.16 6.14
N LEU A 122 1.59 18.42 7.18
CA LEU A 122 2.48 18.06 8.27
C LEU A 122 3.58 17.14 7.72
N VAL A 123 4.84 17.56 7.81
CA VAL A 123 6.00 16.81 7.28
C VAL A 123 6.71 16.10 8.41
N THR A 124 6.80 14.76 8.33
CA THR A 124 7.56 13.92 9.24
C THR A 124 8.83 13.45 8.54
N PRO A 125 10.00 13.99 8.87
CA PRO A 125 11.26 13.67 8.18
C PRO A 125 11.75 12.24 8.38
N LEU A 126 11.46 11.64 9.54
CA LEU A 126 11.99 10.36 9.97
C LEU A 126 10.89 9.42 10.45
N GLN A 127 11.11 8.10 10.30
CA GLN A 127 10.21 7.11 10.85
C GLN A 127 10.15 7.23 12.38
N ASP A 128 8.94 7.15 12.94
CA ASP A 128 8.69 7.34 14.38
C ASP A 128 9.29 8.65 14.94
N GLY A 129 9.47 9.64 14.08
CA GLY A 129 10.03 10.96 14.41
C GLY A 129 8.96 12.04 14.58
N TRP A 130 9.43 13.17 15.03
CA TRP A 130 8.68 14.41 15.16
C TRP A 130 8.36 15.03 13.78
N SER A 131 7.52 16.08 13.77
CA SER A 131 7.10 16.72 12.53
C SER A 131 7.36 18.20 12.49
N ILE A 132 7.35 18.74 11.26
CA ILE A 132 7.36 20.18 10.95
C ILE A 132 5.96 20.56 10.48
N ASP A 133 5.39 21.61 11.10
CA ASP A 133 4.12 22.21 10.75
C ASP A 133 4.31 23.69 10.44
N CYS A 134 3.59 24.23 9.47
CA CYS A 134 3.68 25.63 9.06
C CYS A 134 2.35 26.35 9.20
N TRP A 135 2.38 27.59 9.74
CA TRP A 135 1.17 28.37 10.00
C TRP A 135 1.31 29.78 9.43
N LEU A 136 0.19 30.40 9.10
CA LEU A 136 0.11 31.80 8.72
C LEU A 136 -0.79 32.55 9.69
N LEU A 137 -0.28 33.62 10.30
CA LEU A 137 -0.98 34.50 11.23
C LEU A 137 -1.14 35.88 10.60
N ASP A 138 -2.36 36.40 10.56
CA ASP A 138 -2.71 37.70 10.00
C ASP A 138 -2.88 38.74 11.14
N PRO A 139 -2.55 40.01 10.94
CA PRO A 139 -2.73 41.07 11.96
C PRO A 139 -4.16 41.29 12.43
N SER A 140 -5.17 40.82 11.71
CA SER A 140 -6.58 40.89 12.11
C SER A 140 -7.02 39.78 13.05
N GLY A 141 -6.12 38.86 13.42
CA GLY A 141 -6.43 37.69 14.24
C GLY A 141 -6.92 36.47 13.46
N LYS A 142 -6.95 36.54 12.13
CA LYS A 142 -7.18 35.34 11.29
C LYS A 142 -5.92 34.50 11.20
N SER A 143 -6.09 33.19 11.06
CA SER A 143 -4.95 32.29 10.92
C SER A 143 -5.27 31.15 9.95
N ILE A 144 -4.23 30.61 9.32
CA ILE A 144 -4.20 29.31 8.69
C ILE A 144 -3.39 28.39 9.59
N ILE A 145 -4.07 27.40 10.18
CA ILE A 145 -3.48 26.26 10.91
C ILE A 145 -4.05 25.04 10.21
N PRO A 146 -3.28 24.41 9.29
CA PRO A 146 -3.84 23.42 8.37
C PRO A 146 -4.56 22.26 9.05
N SER A 147 -4.07 21.78 10.21
CA SER A 147 -4.70 20.70 10.97
C SER A 147 -6.11 21.02 11.47
N GLN A 148 -6.45 22.29 11.67
CA GLN A 148 -7.75 22.77 12.16
C GLN A 148 -8.70 23.22 11.03
N MET A 149 -8.30 23.04 9.77
CA MET A 149 -9.09 23.48 8.62
C MET A 149 -10.00 22.36 8.09
N HIS A 150 -11.12 22.73 7.47
CA HIS A 150 -11.98 21.82 6.75
C HIS A 150 -11.33 21.27 5.48
N ASP A 151 -11.84 20.16 4.96
CA ASP A 151 -11.28 19.47 3.80
C ASP A 151 -11.31 20.33 2.53
N ASP A 152 -12.37 21.11 2.33
CA ASP A 152 -12.55 22.00 1.17
C ASP A 152 -11.57 23.19 1.16
N ALA A 153 -11.03 23.55 2.32
CA ALA A 153 -10.07 24.62 2.49
C ALA A 153 -8.60 24.21 2.24
N VAL A 154 -8.35 22.91 2.14
CA VAL A 154 -7.00 22.37 1.90
C VAL A 154 -7.00 21.49 0.65
N ARG A 155 -6.09 21.78 -0.27
CA ARG A 155 -5.87 20.97 -1.48
C ARG A 155 -4.45 20.43 -1.48
N GLN A 156 -4.34 19.15 -1.80
CA GLN A 156 -3.05 18.49 -1.93
C GLN A 156 -2.89 17.91 -3.34
N GLU A 157 -1.68 17.93 -3.87
CA GLU A 157 -1.32 17.36 -5.17
C GLU A 157 0.07 16.72 -5.11
N LEU A 158 0.29 15.67 -5.90
CA LEU A 158 1.60 15.08 -6.13
C LEU A 158 2.20 15.66 -7.41
N ARG A 159 3.38 16.24 -7.29
CA ARG A 159 4.16 16.74 -8.45
C ARG A 159 5.28 15.75 -8.75
N MET A 160 5.21 15.19 -9.95
CA MET A 160 6.16 14.21 -10.46
C MET A 160 7.02 14.88 -11.54
N GLY A 161 8.14 15.48 -11.14
CA GLY A 161 9.05 16.22 -12.03
C GLY A 161 10.48 15.71 -11.95
N GLN A 162 11.41 16.60 -11.76
CA GLN A 162 12.80 16.26 -11.42
C GLN A 162 12.84 15.58 -10.03
N ASP A 163 12.01 16.08 -9.12
CA ASP A 163 11.81 15.56 -7.78
C ASP A 163 10.38 15.08 -7.61
N LEU A 164 10.16 14.22 -6.64
CA LEU A 164 8.84 13.80 -6.17
C LEU A 164 8.42 14.72 -5.03
N ALA A 165 7.48 15.62 -5.27
CA ALA A 165 7.05 16.60 -4.30
C ALA A 165 5.56 16.53 -3.98
N VAL A 166 5.20 16.60 -2.70
CA VAL A 166 3.83 16.80 -2.23
C VAL A 166 3.59 18.28 -2.01
N VAL A 167 2.63 18.84 -2.70
CA VAL A 167 2.26 20.25 -2.60
C VAL A 167 0.93 20.37 -1.89
N THR A 168 0.91 21.05 -0.75
CA THR A 168 -0.29 21.33 0.05
C THR A 168 -0.59 22.82 0.00
N THR A 169 -1.81 23.18 -0.35
CA THR A 169 -2.30 24.58 -0.40
C THR A 169 -3.51 24.71 0.50
N SER A 170 -3.37 25.55 1.53
CA SER A 170 -4.43 25.91 2.48
C SER A 170 -4.94 27.33 2.20
N ARG A 171 -6.26 27.52 2.15
CA ARG A 171 -6.89 28.80 1.85
C ARG A 171 -7.95 29.15 2.88
N LYS A 172 -7.93 30.40 3.34
CA LYS A 172 -8.97 30.95 4.22
C LYS A 172 -9.20 32.42 3.87
N ASP A 173 -10.33 32.72 3.28
CA ASP A 173 -10.64 34.05 2.73
C ASP A 173 -9.55 34.51 1.73
N ASP A 174 -8.82 35.60 2.08
CA ASP A 174 -7.72 36.20 1.31
C ASP A 174 -6.33 35.67 1.71
N LEU A 175 -6.27 34.75 2.68
CA LEU A 175 -5.02 34.12 3.12
C LEU A 175 -4.73 32.85 2.34
N VAL A 176 -3.47 32.65 1.98
CA VAL A 176 -2.99 31.42 1.33
C VAL A 176 -1.67 30.97 1.97
N LEU A 177 -1.60 29.72 2.35
CA LEU A 177 -0.37 29.03 2.75
C LEU A 177 -0.13 27.88 1.78
N ARG A 178 1.02 27.88 1.13
CA ARG A 178 1.44 26.83 0.20
C ARG A 178 2.74 26.20 0.65
N GLN A 179 2.77 24.89 0.74
CA GLN A 179 3.94 24.10 1.13
C GLN A 179 4.26 23.08 0.03
N SER A 180 5.53 22.93 -0.31
CA SER A 180 6.01 21.92 -1.26
C SER A 180 7.13 21.12 -0.59
N ALA A 181 6.85 19.88 -0.22
CA ALA A 181 7.80 19.00 0.45
C ALA A 181 8.35 17.95 -0.53
N SER A 182 9.67 17.79 -0.56
CA SER A 182 10.38 16.81 -1.38
C SER A 182 11.65 16.34 -0.69
N VAL A 183 12.29 15.29 -1.21
CA VAL A 183 13.66 14.93 -0.85
C VAL A 183 14.56 15.24 -2.04
N VAL A 184 15.59 16.03 -1.79
CA VAL A 184 16.55 16.48 -2.80
C VAL A 184 17.99 16.16 -2.38
N LEU A 185 18.92 16.14 -3.34
CA LEU A 185 20.34 16.07 -3.04
C LEU A 185 20.91 17.47 -2.91
N ARG A 186 21.31 17.86 -1.71
CA ARG A 186 22.07 19.10 -1.45
C ARG A 186 23.53 18.77 -1.16
N ASN A 187 24.42 19.24 -2.01
CA ASN A 187 25.87 18.90 -1.92
C ASN A 187 26.16 17.39 -1.89
N GLY A 188 25.29 16.59 -2.55
CA GLY A 188 25.38 15.14 -2.55
C GLY A 188 24.74 14.45 -1.34
N GLU A 189 24.12 15.20 -0.42
CA GLU A 189 23.46 14.66 0.77
C GLU A 189 21.93 14.69 0.64
N PRO A 190 21.23 13.56 0.88
CA PRO A 190 19.78 13.51 0.91
C PRO A 190 19.23 14.46 1.98
N THR A 191 18.34 15.34 1.60
CA THR A 191 17.78 16.39 2.46
C THR A 191 16.29 16.51 2.20
N VAL A 192 15.47 16.48 3.25
CA VAL A 192 14.07 16.93 3.15
C VAL A 192 14.08 18.44 2.94
N GLN A 193 13.45 18.89 1.88
CA GLN A 193 13.27 20.30 1.57
C GLN A 193 11.79 20.63 1.59
N ILE A 194 11.43 21.70 2.32
CA ILE A 194 10.07 22.22 2.37
C ILE A 194 10.12 23.68 1.95
N ASP A 195 9.58 23.98 0.78
CA ASP A 195 9.41 25.35 0.30
C ASP A 195 8.05 25.84 0.77
N VAL A 196 8.02 26.92 1.57
CA VAL A 196 6.82 27.46 2.19
C VAL A 196 6.59 28.88 1.69
N GLU A 197 5.42 29.13 1.12
CA GLU A 197 4.97 30.43 0.63
C GLU A 197 3.71 30.85 1.38
N ALA A 198 3.69 32.06 1.88
CA ALA A 198 2.54 32.65 2.56
C ALA A 198 2.10 33.94 1.87
N THR A 199 0.78 34.07 1.66
CA THR A 199 0.15 35.28 1.09
C THR A 199 -0.88 35.81 2.08
N SER A 200 -0.74 37.10 2.42
CA SER A 200 -1.70 37.85 3.23
C SER A 200 -1.68 39.33 2.81
N PRO A 201 -2.78 39.91 2.30
CA PRO A 201 -2.80 41.28 1.81
C PRO A 201 -2.45 42.36 2.86
N ARG A 202 -2.48 41.98 4.13
CA ARG A 202 -2.17 42.89 5.26
C ARG A 202 -0.80 42.62 5.88
N GLY A 203 0.00 41.76 5.27
CA GLY A 203 1.19 41.22 5.91
C GLY A 203 0.84 40.19 6.98
N GLY A 204 1.77 39.90 7.86
CA GLY A 204 1.55 38.94 8.92
C GLY A 204 2.81 38.25 9.41
N ALA A 205 2.66 37.04 9.88
CA ALA A 205 3.76 36.19 10.31
C ALA A 205 3.60 34.74 9.74
N LEU A 206 4.62 34.31 9.02
CA LEU A 206 4.80 32.93 8.67
C LEU A 206 5.55 32.24 9.83
N VAL A 207 5.03 31.11 10.29
CA VAL A 207 5.57 30.34 11.41
C VAL A 207 5.97 28.96 10.92
N VAL A 208 7.19 28.53 11.23
CA VAL A 208 7.67 27.15 11.05
C VAL A 208 7.81 26.54 12.43
N SER A 209 7.03 25.50 12.73
CA SER A 209 6.94 24.89 14.05
C SER A 209 7.44 23.46 14.05
N ILE A 210 8.14 23.07 15.13
CA ILE A 210 8.54 21.69 15.42
C ILE A 210 7.55 21.11 16.42
N ARG A 211 6.99 19.92 16.07
CA ARG A 211 5.91 19.28 16.79
C ARG A 211 6.32 17.91 17.34
N PRO A 212 6.07 17.61 18.65
CA PRO A 212 6.38 16.32 19.26
C PRO A 212 5.33 15.26 18.93
N PHE A 213 4.97 15.17 17.65
CA PHE A 213 4.01 14.19 17.14
C PHE A 213 4.16 14.03 15.62
N ASN A 214 3.54 13.00 15.09
CA ASN A 214 3.37 12.76 13.67
C ASN A 214 1.94 12.27 13.38
N PRO A 215 1.60 11.86 12.15
CA PRO A 215 0.24 11.36 11.82
C PRO A 215 -0.23 10.16 12.65
N GLU A 216 0.66 9.42 13.33
CA GLU A 216 0.31 8.30 14.22
C GLU A 216 0.18 8.68 15.70
N GLY A 217 0.56 9.89 16.08
CA GLY A 217 0.47 10.41 17.43
C GLY A 217 1.78 10.94 18.01
N VAL A 218 1.88 10.93 19.33
CA VAL A 218 3.01 11.53 20.07
C VAL A 218 4.33 10.84 19.74
N GLN A 219 5.34 11.67 19.47
CA GLN A 219 6.74 11.32 19.27
C GLN A 219 7.57 12.24 20.18
N PHE A 220 8.38 11.64 21.04
CA PHE A 220 9.04 12.39 22.08
C PHE A 220 10.14 13.31 21.54
N ILE A 221 10.20 14.53 22.07
CA ILE A 221 11.30 15.49 21.92
C ILE A 221 11.70 15.94 23.32
N ASP A 222 12.91 15.60 23.74
CA ASP A 222 13.43 15.92 25.06
C ASP A 222 14.07 17.30 25.10
N GLN A 223 14.70 17.73 24.01
CA GLN A 223 15.37 19.01 23.93
C GLN A 223 15.28 19.65 22.54
N ILE A 224 15.06 20.97 22.54
CA ILE A 224 15.18 21.80 21.33
C ILE A 224 16.09 22.97 21.67
N VAL A 225 17.09 23.25 20.81
CA VAL A 225 18.02 24.38 20.97
C VAL A 225 18.11 25.15 19.66
N ALA A 226 18.00 26.47 19.74
CA ALA A 226 18.20 27.34 18.58
C ALA A 226 19.64 27.24 18.04
N ARG A 227 19.80 27.28 16.73
CA ARG A 227 21.10 27.39 16.06
C ARG A 227 21.68 28.79 16.29
N GLU A 228 23.03 28.89 16.32
CA GLU A 228 23.73 30.16 16.58
C GLU A 228 23.38 31.26 15.56
N GLY A 229 23.13 30.86 14.29
CA GLY A 229 22.70 31.76 13.22
C GLY A 229 21.24 32.22 13.30
N ARG A 230 20.46 31.79 14.29
CA ARG A 230 19.00 31.99 14.38
C ARG A 230 18.24 31.50 13.15
N ASP A 231 18.84 30.57 12.40
CA ASP A 231 18.37 30.01 11.14
C ASP A 231 17.77 28.60 11.32
N GLY A 232 17.22 28.32 12.49
CA GLY A 232 16.55 27.04 12.78
C GLY A 232 16.90 26.47 14.13
N TRP A 233 16.81 25.13 14.21
CA TRP A 233 16.82 24.39 15.45
C TRP A 233 17.68 23.13 15.38
N ARG A 234 18.24 22.74 16.51
CA ARG A 234 18.77 21.40 16.78
C ARG A 234 17.80 20.67 17.70
N VAL A 235 17.40 19.48 17.33
CA VAL A 235 16.45 18.65 18.06
C VAL A 235 17.17 17.42 18.61
N ASP A 236 17.04 17.18 19.90
CA ASP A 236 17.67 16.09 20.66
C ASP A 236 19.17 15.93 20.34
N ASP A 237 19.63 14.71 20.04
CA ASP A 237 21.04 14.36 19.84
C ASP A 237 21.63 14.81 18.49
N GLY A 238 21.00 15.76 17.78
CA GLY A 238 21.70 16.43 16.71
C GLY A 238 21.03 16.52 15.35
N LEU A 239 19.75 16.18 15.21
CA LEU A 239 19.02 16.47 13.99
C LEU A 239 18.83 17.99 13.84
N GLU A 240 19.25 18.51 12.69
CA GLU A 240 19.16 19.94 12.41
C GLU A 240 17.98 20.25 11.49
N VAL A 241 17.20 21.24 11.88
CA VAL A 241 16.25 21.94 11.02
C VAL A 241 16.88 23.26 10.65
N ILE A 242 17.22 23.44 9.37
CA ILE A 242 17.92 24.58 8.83
C ILE A 242 16.94 25.38 7.97
N ILE A 243 16.85 26.67 8.21
CA ILE A 243 15.99 27.58 7.43
C ILE A 243 16.87 28.56 6.70
N ASP A 244 16.53 28.91 5.48
CA ASP A 244 17.36 29.69 4.53
C ASP A 244 17.70 31.12 4.97
N ARG A 245 17.06 31.60 6.04
CA ARG A 245 17.32 32.91 6.63
C ARG A 245 17.08 32.93 8.14
N PRO A 246 17.70 33.87 8.88
CA PRO A 246 17.43 34.06 10.29
C PRO A 246 15.97 34.42 10.58
N ALA A 247 15.42 33.86 11.65
CA ALA A 247 14.08 34.21 12.11
C ALA A 247 14.04 35.55 12.84
N ASP A 248 12.96 36.30 12.68
CA ASP A 248 12.70 37.53 13.44
C ASP A 248 12.52 37.21 14.92
N GLN A 249 11.97 36.04 15.25
CA GLN A 249 11.78 35.57 16.61
C GLN A 249 11.86 34.03 16.66
N LEU A 250 12.48 33.53 17.72
CA LEU A 250 12.59 32.11 18.04
C LEU A 250 11.92 31.84 19.38
N LEU A 251 10.99 30.90 19.38
CA LEU A 251 10.23 30.47 20.56
C LEU A 251 10.40 29.00 20.78
N ALA A 252 10.72 28.55 21.98
CA ALA A 252 10.72 27.17 22.40
C ALA A 252 9.92 27.04 23.69
N SER A 253 9.16 25.95 23.83
CA SER A 253 8.31 25.68 24.99
C SER A 253 8.42 24.22 25.41
N ASP A 254 8.13 23.93 26.65
CA ASP A 254 8.04 22.61 27.23
C ASP A 254 6.62 22.31 27.72
N TYR A 255 6.38 21.07 28.13
CA TYR A 255 5.09 20.63 28.63
C TYR A 255 4.51 21.50 29.78
N SER A 256 5.35 22.02 30.68
CA SER A 256 4.90 22.79 31.83
C SER A 256 4.46 24.23 31.48
N HIS A 257 4.92 24.72 30.33
CA HIS A 257 4.58 26.05 29.81
C HIS A 257 3.54 26.01 28.69
N GLY A 258 3.14 24.81 28.26
CA GLY A 258 2.14 24.60 27.21
C GLY A 258 2.72 24.59 25.80
N ASP A 259 1.86 24.51 24.80
CA ASP A 259 2.25 24.51 23.39
C ASP A 259 2.91 25.85 23.02
N VAL A 260 3.97 25.80 22.21
CA VAL A 260 4.59 27.01 21.63
C VAL A 260 3.57 27.91 20.90
N TYR A 261 2.49 27.36 20.40
CA TYR A 261 1.38 28.11 19.81
C TYR A 261 0.82 29.18 20.78
N SER A 262 0.70 28.85 22.06
CA SER A 262 0.21 29.79 23.09
C SER A 262 1.17 30.97 23.33
N LEU A 263 2.46 30.80 23.01
CA LEU A 263 3.46 31.85 23.13
C LEU A 263 3.47 32.82 21.94
N LEU A 264 2.80 32.44 20.82
CA LEU A 264 2.77 33.30 19.63
C LEU A 264 2.00 34.61 19.89
N GLY A 265 1.01 34.59 20.77
CA GLY A 265 0.26 35.77 21.21
C GLY A 265 -0.13 36.72 20.07
N ASP A 266 0.11 38.02 20.27
CA ASP A 266 -0.01 39.04 19.22
C ASP A 266 1.34 39.23 18.46
N VAL A 267 1.86 38.13 17.83
CA VAL A 267 3.11 38.21 17.04
C VAL A 267 3.02 39.13 15.82
N THR A 268 1.77 39.46 15.41
CA THR A 268 1.52 40.32 14.25
C THR A 268 1.21 41.77 14.65
N GLY A 269 1.01 42.04 15.91
CA GLY A 269 0.42 43.27 16.38
C GLY A 269 1.31 44.17 17.22
N ARG A 270 0.71 45.09 17.93
CA ARG A 270 1.22 46.33 18.46
C ARG A 270 1.85 46.23 19.86
N SER A 271 1.91 45.05 20.44
CA SER A 271 2.53 44.83 21.75
C SER A 271 4.01 44.45 21.61
N VAL A 272 4.80 44.67 22.64
CA VAL A 272 6.21 44.31 22.68
C VAL A 272 6.30 42.78 22.42
N ALA A 273 7.02 42.39 21.36
CA ALA A 273 7.25 40.98 21.06
C ALA A 273 7.84 40.29 22.29
N PRO A 274 7.31 39.11 22.67
CA PRO A 274 7.93 38.35 23.76
C PRO A 274 9.41 38.12 23.49
N ALA A 275 10.22 38.02 24.54
CA ALA A 275 11.65 37.73 24.40
C ALA A 275 11.86 36.37 23.72
N ASP A 276 12.99 36.23 23.00
CA ASP A 276 13.34 34.93 22.42
C ASP A 276 13.47 33.86 23.52
N HIS A 277 12.92 32.69 23.20
CA HIS A 277 13.10 31.45 23.97
C HIS A 277 13.94 30.49 23.12
N LEU A 278 15.26 30.51 23.34
CA LEU A 278 16.23 29.83 22.47
C LEU A 278 16.44 28.35 22.81
N LYS A 279 15.83 27.87 23.89
CA LYS A 279 15.99 26.50 24.34
C LYS A 279 14.76 26.05 25.13
N ALA A 280 14.33 24.80 24.89
CA ALA A 280 13.42 24.07 25.75
C ALA A 280 14.04 22.71 26.10
N THR A 281 13.82 22.25 27.35
CA THR A 281 14.17 20.92 27.80
C THR A 281 12.94 20.36 28.53
N CYS A 282 12.45 19.24 28.10
CA CYS A 282 11.19 18.67 28.55
C CYS A 282 11.39 17.23 29.08
N SER A 283 11.19 17.04 30.37
CA SER A 283 11.38 15.73 31.02
C SER A 283 10.31 14.68 30.63
N VAL A 284 9.24 15.10 29.96
CA VAL A 284 8.17 14.22 29.47
C VAL A 284 8.18 14.11 27.93
N GLY A 285 9.21 14.67 27.26
CA GLY A 285 9.37 14.53 25.84
C GLY A 285 8.37 15.34 24.98
N MET A 286 7.80 16.42 25.50
CA MET A 286 6.81 17.24 24.82
C MET A 286 7.33 18.65 24.56
N ALA A 287 8.59 18.80 24.11
CA ALA A 287 9.14 20.08 23.71
C ALA A 287 8.58 20.49 22.34
N THR A 288 8.28 21.79 22.19
CA THR A 288 7.83 22.43 20.94
C THR A 288 8.69 23.63 20.62
N ALA A 289 8.78 24.01 19.34
CA ALA A 289 9.45 25.25 18.95
C ALA A 289 8.77 25.90 17.74
N ALA A 290 9.00 27.22 17.58
CA ALA A 290 8.53 28.00 16.46
C ALA A 290 9.57 29.04 16.03
N ALA A 291 9.83 29.13 14.72
CA ALA A 291 10.55 30.21 14.07
C ALA A 291 9.55 31.12 13.37
N VAL A 292 9.56 32.40 13.70
CA VAL A 292 8.59 33.41 13.23
C VAL A 292 9.24 34.32 12.22
N TYR A 293 8.60 34.50 11.07
CA TYR A 293 9.04 35.39 9.96
C TYR A 293 7.94 36.40 9.70
N ARG A 294 8.14 37.65 10.15
CA ARG A 294 7.20 38.74 9.94
C ARG A 294 7.38 39.34 8.54
N PHE A 295 6.27 39.76 7.94
CA PHE A 295 6.30 40.45 6.66
C PHE A 295 5.22 41.53 6.61
N VAL A 296 5.54 42.61 5.90
CA VAL A 296 4.67 43.78 5.72
C VAL A 296 4.06 43.82 4.33
N GLY A 297 4.72 43.22 3.35
CA GLY A 297 4.20 43.04 2.00
C GLY A 297 3.07 41.99 1.99
N ASP A 298 2.58 41.70 0.81
CA ASP A 298 1.49 40.73 0.59
C ASP A 298 1.96 39.27 0.56
N GLN A 299 3.28 39.03 0.45
CA GLN A 299 3.85 37.66 0.32
C GLN A 299 5.18 37.54 1.08
N THR A 300 5.46 36.33 1.53
CA THR A 300 6.76 35.89 2.05
C THR A 300 7.00 34.43 1.76
N SER A 301 8.26 34.00 1.76
CA SER A 301 8.63 32.61 1.62
C SER A 301 9.82 32.25 2.50
N VAL A 302 9.91 30.96 2.89
CA VAL A 302 11.09 30.37 3.53
C VAL A 302 11.31 28.98 2.97
N GLN A 303 12.56 28.53 2.98
CA GLN A 303 12.92 27.16 2.68
C GLN A 303 13.45 26.48 3.93
N VAL A 304 12.84 25.34 4.30
CA VAL A 304 13.24 24.53 5.45
C VAL A 304 13.93 23.27 4.95
N CYS A 305 15.07 22.94 5.53
CA CYS A 305 15.90 21.80 5.18
C CYS A 305 16.20 20.92 6.39
N VAL A 306 16.02 19.59 6.24
CA VAL A 306 16.40 18.60 7.24
C VAL A 306 17.33 17.57 6.58
N PRO A 307 18.65 17.61 6.86
CA PRO A 307 19.60 16.62 6.35
C PRO A 307 19.30 15.22 6.90
N LEU A 308 19.33 14.19 6.03
CA LEU A 308 18.99 12.81 6.38
C LEU A 308 20.20 11.91 6.58
N MET A 309 21.43 12.44 6.53
CA MET A 309 22.67 11.63 6.52
C MET A 309 22.84 10.75 7.75
N GLN A 310 22.44 11.20 8.92
CA GLN A 310 22.54 10.38 10.14
C GLN A 310 21.63 9.16 10.06
N GLU A 311 20.42 9.32 9.55
CA GLU A 311 19.48 8.22 9.35
C GLU A 311 19.98 7.23 8.28
N VAL A 312 20.43 7.75 7.14
CA VAL A 312 21.02 6.95 6.05
C VAL A 312 22.22 6.14 6.54
N ALA A 313 23.09 6.75 7.36
CA ALA A 313 24.24 6.07 7.95
C ALA A 313 23.83 4.95 8.92
N SER A 314 22.74 5.13 9.68
CA SER A 314 22.23 4.14 10.62
C SER A 314 21.69 2.89 9.93
N LEU A 315 21.16 3.02 8.72
CA LEU A 315 20.64 1.91 7.91
C LEU A 315 21.74 1.03 7.31
N GLY A 316 23.01 1.46 7.37
CA GLY A 316 24.13 0.68 6.82
C GLY A 316 24.18 0.58 5.29
N ASN A 317 23.24 1.19 4.57
CA ASN A 317 23.00 0.99 3.14
C ASN A 317 23.60 2.07 2.23
N LEU A 318 24.46 2.95 2.75
CA LEU A 318 25.16 3.97 1.96
C LEU A 318 25.96 3.40 0.77
N LYS A 319 26.32 2.11 0.81
CA LYS A 319 27.10 1.47 -0.26
C LYS A 319 26.28 1.14 -1.51
N GLU A 320 24.95 1.08 -1.40
CA GLU A 320 24.05 0.73 -2.49
C GLU A 320 23.29 1.94 -3.07
N PHE A 321 23.32 3.09 -2.39
CA PHE A 321 22.67 4.29 -2.89
C PHE A 321 23.45 4.88 -4.08
N ASP A 322 22.85 4.84 -5.27
CA ASP A 322 23.36 5.48 -6.47
C ASP A 322 22.70 6.84 -6.71
N ALA A 323 23.38 7.91 -6.32
CA ALA A 323 22.89 9.28 -6.51
C ALA A 323 22.64 9.68 -7.98
N ARG A 324 23.05 8.85 -8.96
CA ARG A 324 22.79 9.07 -10.38
C ARG A 324 21.40 8.62 -10.80
N VAL A 325 20.76 7.74 -10.03
CA VAL A 325 19.40 7.30 -10.30
C VAL A 325 18.44 8.44 -9.95
N SER A 326 17.72 8.92 -10.94
CA SER A 326 16.81 10.05 -10.80
C SER A 326 15.40 9.68 -11.26
N TRP A 327 14.38 10.42 -10.82
CA TRP A 327 13.01 10.20 -11.24
C TRP A 327 12.82 10.28 -12.76
N PRO A 328 13.44 11.22 -13.50
CA PRO A 328 13.39 11.20 -14.97
C PRO A 328 14.02 9.95 -15.60
N ALA A 329 15.12 9.43 -15.05
CA ALA A 329 15.75 8.20 -15.53
C ALA A 329 14.79 7.01 -15.38
N ILE A 330 14.22 6.81 -14.18
CA ILE A 330 13.23 5.78 -13.92
C ILE A 330 12.06 5.86 -14.91
N ARG A 331 11.50 7.06 -15.12
CA ARG A 331 10.37 7.24 -16.05
C ARG A 331 10.71 6.88 -17.50
N SER A 332 11.96 7.01 -17.90
CA SER A 332 12.38 6.62 -19.25
C SER A 332 12.58 5.11 -19.43
N GLU A 333 12.70 4.36 -18.34
CA GLU A 333 12.93 2.92 -18.34
C GLU A 333 11.64 2.11 -18.24
N VAL A 334 10.58 2.67 -17.67
CA VAL A 334 9.32 1.94 -17.42
C VAL A 334 8.35 1.98 -18.59
N ALA A 335 7.47 0.99 -18.64
CA ALA A 335 6.34 0.98 -19.56
C ALA A 335 5.50 2.25 -19.39
N ALA A 336 5.37 3.03 -20.45
CA ALA A 336 4.63 4.28 -20.47
C ALA A 336 3.15 4.04 -20.83
N LEU A 337 2.25 4.80 -20.20
CA LEU A 337 0.83 4.83 -20.52
C LEU A 337 0.47 6.16 -21.18
N ARG A 338 -0.28 6.12 -22.29
CA ARG A 338 -0.93 7.29 -22.88
C ARG A 338 -2.41 6.99 -23.11
N VAL A 339 -3.25 7.69 -22.38
CA VAL A 339 -4.71 7.63 -22.50
C VAL A 339 -5.29 9.03 -22.32
N PRO A 340 -6.45 9.35 -22.88
CA PRO A 340 -7.08 10.66 -22.73
C PRO A 340 -7.58 10.92 -21.32
N ASP A 341 -7.84 9.87 -20.55
CA ASP A 341 -8.20 9.97 -19.12
C ASP A 341 -6.98 10.38 -18.29
N LYS A 342 -6.90 11.67 -17.99
CA LYS A 342 -5.78 12.25 -17.21
C LYS A 342 -5.69 11.68 -15.79
N LYS A 343 -6.82 11.26 -15.19
CA LYS A 343 -6.83 10.67 -13.85
C LYS A 343 -6.21 9.28 -13.87
N MET A 344 -6.60 8.45 -14.85
CA MET A 344 -6.02 7.10 -15.00
C MET A 344 -4.51 7.19 -15.29
N ALA A 345 -4.08 8.09 -16.16
CA ALA A 345 -2.67 8.32 -16.46
C ALA A 345 -1.91 8.79 -15.20
N PHE A 346 -2.45 9.75 -14.46
CA PHE A 346 -1.86 10.25 -13.21
C PHE A 346 -1.72 9.14 -12.16
N LEU A 347 -2.77 8.31 -11.96
CA LEU A 347 -2.75 7.22 -10.98
C LEU A 347 -1.75 6.13 -11.36
N TYR A 348 -1.58 5.86 -12.66
CA TYR A 348 -0.57 4.92 -13.14
C TYR A 348 0.85 5.41 -12.81
N ASP A 349 1.15 6.67 -13.10
CA ASP A 349 2.46 7.26 -12.81
C ASP A 349 2.72 7.33 -11.29
N ALA A 350 1.72 7.71 -10.49
CA ALA A 350 1.82 7.76 -9.03
C ALA A 350 2.06 6.37 -8.42
N ALA A 351 1.39 5.34 -8.96
CA ALA A 351 1.60 3.96 -8.53
C ALA A 351 3.02 3.46 -8.84
N ILE A 352 3.58 3.81 -10.00
CA ILE A 352 4.99 3.52 -10.32
C ILE A 352 5.93 4.19 -9.32
N HIS A 353 5.71 5.47 -8.98
CA HIS A 353 6.53 6.17 -8.00
C HIS A 353 6.45 5.47 -6.62
N THR A 354 5.27 5.03 -6.20
CA THR A 354 5.09 4.24 -4.99
C THR A 354 5.91 2.95 -5.01
N LEU A 355 5.83 2.17 -6.09
CA LEU A 355 6.58 0.92 -6.25
C LEU A 355 8.09 1.13 -6.24
N VAL A 356 8.57 2.19 -6.88
CA VAL A 356 10.01 2.54 -6.92
C VAL A 356 10.51 2.92 -5.53
N LEU A 357 9.78 3.76 -4.79
CA LEU A 357 10.14 4.10 -3.41
C LEU A 357 10.21 2.86 -2.53
N LEU A 358 9.18 2.01 -2.56
CA LEU A 358 9.05 0.85 -1.70
C LEU A 358 9.91 -0.36 -2.12
N SER A 359 10.75 -0.20 -3.15
CA SER A 359 11.70 -1.21 -3.65
C SER A 359 13.15 -0.71 -3.74
N ALA A 360 13.52 0.31 -2.98
CA ALA A 360 14.85 0.90 -2.99
C ALA A 360 15.92 -0.10 -2.53
N ASP A 361 15.72 -0.77 -1.41
CA ASP A 361 16.59 -1.80 -0.84
C ASP A 361 15.87 -3.13 -0.75
N GLU A 362 15.00 -3.29 0.24
CA GLU A 362 14.02 -4.39 0.30
C GLU A 362 12.69 -3.93 -0.30
N ILE A 363 11.92 -4.89 -0.78
CA ILE A 363 10.55 -4.61 -1.22
C ILE A 363 9.65 -4.69 0.01
N VAL A 364 9.08 -3.56 0.41
CA VAL A 364 8.22 -3.44 1.59
C VAL A 364 6.81 -2.98 1.20
N PRO A 365 5.76 -3.41 1.90
CA PRO A 365 4.38 -3.06 1.56
C PRO A 365 4.02 -1.60 1.80
N GLY A 366 4.77 -0.89 2.65
CA GLY A 366 4.47 0.49 2.98
C GLY A 366 5.67 1.25 3.54
N PRO A 367 5.63 2.60 3.52
CA PRO A 367 6.77 3.43 3.90
C PRO A 367 6.92 3.62 5.41
N TYR A 368 5.88 3.41 6.18
CA TYR A 368 5.84 3.76 7.59
C TYR A 368 5.46 2.59 8.51
N THR A 369 4.19 2.16 8.51
CA THR A 369 3.67 1.09 9.38
C THR A 369 4.15 -0.28 8.92
N TYR A 370 4.22 -0.50 7.61
CA TYR A 370 4.60 -1.77 6.98
C TYR A 370 6.03 -1.74 6.41
N ARG A 371 6.94 -1.05 7.08
CA ARG A 371 8.36 -1.01 6.71
C ARG A 371 9.08 -2.29 7.12
N ARG A 372 8.55 -3.43 6.64
CA ARG A 372 9.10 -4.76 6.88
C ARG A 372 8.80 -5.66 5.68
N PHE A 373 9.63 -6.66 5.44
CA PHE A 373 9.48 -7.60 4.32
C PHE A 373 8.42 -8.67 4.61
N TRP A 374 7.51 -8.91 3.62
CA TRP A 374 6.65 -10.09 3.50
C TRP A 374 6.81 -10.68 2.09
N PHE A 375 6.89 -12.03 1.98
CA PHE A 375 6.98 -12.68 0.68
C PHE A 375 5.77 -12.41 -0.18
N ARG A 376 4.56 -12.43 0.38
CA ARG A 376 3.31 -12.18 -0.33
C ARG A 376 3.34 -10.84 -1.06
N ASP A 377 3.51 -9.77 -0.33
CA ASP A 377 3.55 -8.41 -0.88
C ASP A 377 4.71 -8.24 -1.86
N ALA A 378 5.89 -8.70 -1.47
CA ALA A 378 7.08 -8.58 -2.30
C ALA A 378 6.91 -9.30 -3.65
N CYS A 379 6.37 -10.52 -3.67
CA CYS A 379 6.20 -11.29 -4.91
C CYS A 379 5.17 -10.65 -5.86
N LEU A 380 4.06 -10.11 -5.33
CA LEU A 380 3.05 -9.42 -6.13
C LEU A 380 3.59 -8.07 -6.66
N MET A 381 4.27 -7.30 -5.82
CA MET A 381 4.94 -6.07 -6.25
C MET A 381 6.03 -6.34 -7.29
N MET A 382 6.82 -7.41 -7.13
CA MET A 382 7.84 -7.83 -8.09
C MET A 382 7.23 -8.21 -9.44
N ASN A 383 6.09 -8.90 -9.47
CA ASN A 383 5.41 -9.22 -10.73
C ASN A 383 5.07 -7.94 -11.51
N SER A 384 4.59 -6.91 -10.82
CA SER A 384 4.32 -5.60 -11.43
C SER A 384 5.61 -4.92 -11.91
N LEU A 385 6.65 -4.85 -11.03
CA LEU A 385 7.95 -4.26 -11.36
C LEU A 385 8.61 -4.95 -12.58
N LEU A 386 8.54 -6.28 -12.67
CA LEU A 386 9.01 -7.05 -13.83
C LEU A 386 8.25 -6.66 -15.10
N CYS A 387 6.92 -6.63 -15.04
CA CYS A 387 6.10 -6.33 -16.20
C CYS A 387 6.36 -4.94 -16.78
N ILE A 388 6.67 -3.95 -15.93
CA ILE A 388 6.97 -2.58 -16.38
C ILE A 388 8.44 -2.32 -16.70
N GLY A 389 9.34 -3.33 -16.56
CA GLY A 389 10.74 -3.24 -16.97
C GLY A 389 11.77 -3.02 -15.87
N LEU A 390 11.35 -2.84 -14.59
CA LEU A 390 12.25 -2.59 -13.45
C LEU A 390 12.88 -3.89 -12.90
N THR A 391 13.46 -4.69 -13.79
CA THR A 391 14.00 -6.05 -13.52
C THR A 391 15.16 -6.07 -12.53
N GLY A 392 16.01 -5.05 -12.54
CA GLY A 392 17.16 -4.95 -11.63
C GLY A 392 16.76 -4.90 -10.15
N ARG A 393 15.62 -4.27 -9.80
CA ARG A 393 15.07 -4.24 -8.43
C ARG A 393 14.62 -5.63 -8.00
N CYS A 394 13.95 -6.35 -8.89
CA CYS A 394 13.51 -7.72 -8.65
C CYS A 394 14.69 -8.67 -8.47
N ARG A 395 15.74 -8.54 -9.29
CA ARG A 395 16.97 -9.33 -9.16
C ARG A 395 17.60 -9.15 -7.78
N ARG A 396 17.79 -7.90 -7.32
CA ARG A 396 18.34 -7.64 -5.98
C ARG A 396 17.52 -8.30 -4.86
N ALA A 397 16.18 -8.26 -4.97
CA ALA A 397 15.29 -8.90 -3.99
C ALA A 397 15.42 -10.44 -4.02
N ILE A 398 15.42 -11.05 -5.21
CA ILE A 398 15.55 -12.51 -5.41
C ILE A 398 16.87 -13.03 -4.82
N GLU A 399 17.98 -12.35 -5.02
CA GLU A 399 19.29 -12.74 -4.51
C GLU A 399 19.34 -12.79 -2.97
N ARG A 400 18.41 -12.13 -2.29
CA ARG A 400 18.28 -12.15 -0.81
C ARG A 400 17.35 -13.26 -0.29
N PHE A 401 16.59 -13.91 -1.14
CA PHE A 401 15.62 -14.95 -0.73
C PHE A 401 16.26 -16.13 0.01
N PRO A 402 17.41 -16.71 -0.43
CA PRO A 402 18.04 -17.82 0.26
C PRO A 402 18.33 -17.54 1.74
N ALA A 403 18.74 -16.31 2.08
CA ALA A 403 19.00 -15.92 3.46
C ALA A 403 17.75 -15.95 4.37
N ARG A 404 16.55 -15.97 3.80
CA ARG A 404 15.26 -16.05 4.51
C ARG A 404 14.71 -17.48 4.55
N GLN A 405 15.37 -18.43 3.89
CA GLN A 405 14.97 -19.84 3.93
C GLN A 405 15.48 -20.51 5.20
N LEU A 406 14.58 -21.11 5.96
CA LEU A 406 14.94 -21.93 7.11
C LEU A 406 15.55 -23.27 6.67
N ARG A 407 16.31 -23.92 7.54
CA ARG A 407 16.94 -25.24 7.30
C ARG A 407 15.98 -26.33 6.88
N ASN A 408 14.69 -26.21 7.22
CA ASN A 408 13.64 -27.16 6.81
C ASN A 408 13.07 -26.87 5.41
N GLY A 409 13.53 -25.81 4.73
CA GLY A 409 13.07 -25.37 3.41
C GLY A 409 11.95 -24.33 3.40
N TYR A 410 11.50 -23.86 4.56
CA TYR A 410 10.46 -22.84 4.66
C TYR A 410 11.02 -21.44 4.41
N PHE A 411 10.50 -20.74 3.45
CA PHE A 411 10.71 -19.30 3.24
C PHE A 411 9.81 -18.53 4.20
N ARG A 412 10.39 -18.04 5.30
CA ARG A 412 9.61 -17.45 6.38
C ARG A 412 9.66 -15.93 6.40
N SER A 413 8.53 -15.26 6.19
CA SER A 413 8.29 -13.88 6.61
C SER A 413 7.53 -13.83 7.95
N GLN A 414 6.53 -14.67 8.11
CA GLN A 414 5.75 -14.80 9.35
C GLN A 414 5.37 -16.27 9.58
N GLU A 415 5.37 -16.73 10.83
CA GLU A 415 4.97 -18.08 11.14
C GLU A 415 3.47 -18.25 10.97
N GLY A 416 3.05 -19.34 10.31
CA GLY A 416 1.65 -19.63 10.05
C GLY A 416 1.13 -19.16 8.70
N GLU A 417 1.89 -18.34 7.95
CA GLU A 417 1.58 -17.96 6.57
C GLU A 417 2.25 -18.96 5.63
N TRP A 418 1.49 -19.96 5.17
CA TRP A 418 2.03 -21.10 4.40
C TRP A 418 2.13 -20.84 2.88
N ASP A 419 1.67 -19.71 2.41
CA ASP A 419 1.69 -19.25 1.03
C ASP A 419 3.09 -18.93 0.48
N SER A 420 4.03 -18.55 1.34
CA SER A 420 5.32 -17.96 0.96
C SER A 420 6.18 -18.86 0.07
N ASN A 421 6.23 -20.19 0.33
CA ASN A 421 7.00 -21.09 -0.53
C ASN A 421 6.44 -21.15 -1.95
N GLY A 422 5.12 -21.17 -2.08
CA GLY A 422 4.45 -21.11 -3.38
C GLY A 422 4.74 -19.83 -4.13
N GLN A 423 4.66 -18.69 -3.43
CA GLN A 423 4.92 -17.36 -3.98
C GLN A 423 6.36 -17.20 -4.45
N VAL A 424 7.33 -17.66 -3.66
CA VAL A 424 8.75 -17.64 -4.04
C VAL A 424 8.98 -18.44 -5.32
N LEU A 425 8.51 -19.69 -5.37
CA LEU A 425 8.68 -20.53 -6.57
C LEU A 425 8.02 -19.91 -7.80
N TRP A 426 6.83 -19.30 -7.63
CA TRP A 426 6.11 -18.61 -8.69
C TRP A 426 6.86 -17.39 -9.22
N ILE A 427 7.36 -16.51 -8.33
CA ILE A 427 8.02 -15.29 -8.79
C ILE A 427 9.40 -15.56 -9.41
N LEU A 428 10.10 -16.62 -8.97
CA LEU A 428 11.36 -17.05 -9.59
C LEU A 428 11.13 -17.50 -11.04
N ASP A 429 10.07 -18.28 -11.31
CA ASP A 429 9.70 -18.66 -12.67
C ASP A 429 9.26 -17.44 -13.49
N ARG A 430 8.45 -16.52 -12.91
CA ARG A 430 8.08 -15.27 -13.58
C ARG A 430 9.29 -14.42 -13.95
N TYR A 431 10.28 -14.31 -13.04
CA TYR A 431 11.51 -13.61 -13.32
C TYR A 431 12.23 -14.20 -14.55
N VAL A 432 12.48 -15.52 -14.55
CA VAL A 432 13.13 -16.19 -15.68
C VAL A 432 12.33 -16.07 -16.98
N GLN A 433 11.00 -16.19 -16.91
CA GLN A 433 10.13 -16.05 -18.09
C GLN A 433 10.19 -14.64 -18.69
N LEU A 434 10.14 -13.62 -17.84
CA LEU A 434 10.04 -12.23 -18.30
C LEU A 434 11.38 -11.61 -18.69
N THR A 435 12.48 -12.04 -18.06
CA THR A 435 13.82 -11.48 -18.33
C THR A 435 14.68 -12.33 -19.22
N ASP A 436 14.48 -13.64 -19.24
CA ASP A 436 15.37 -14.67 -19.83
C ASP A 436 16.75 -14.74 -19.14
N GLU A 437 16.90 -14.11 -17.96
CA GLU A 437 18.10 -14.15 -17.16
C GLU A 437 18.14 -15.39 -16.27
N PRO A 438 19.31 -16.02 -16.08
CA PRO A 438 19.45 -17.15 -15.17
C PRO A 438 19.35 -16.70 -13.70
N LEU A 439 18.87 -17.60 -12.86
CA LEU A 439 18.94 -17.47 -11.40
C LEU A 439 20.38 -17.79 -10.93
N SER A 440 20.81 -17.18 -9.82
CA SER A 440 22.10 -17.51 -9.19
C SER A 440 22.10 -18.92 -8.61
N ASP A 441 23.28 -19.49 -8.44
CA ASP A 441 23.43 -20.86 -7.90
C ASP A 441 22.82 -20.97 -6.49
N GLU A 442 22.97 -19.95 -5.64
CA GLU A 442 22.39 -19.92 -4.29
C GLU A 442 20.85 -19.99 -4.32
N VAL A 443 20.23 -19.27 -5.24
CA VAL A 443 18.77 -19.33 -5.44
C VAL A 443 18.38 -20.70 -5.97
N LEU A 444 19.09 -21.26 -6.94
CA LEU A 444 18.82 -22.60 -7.50
C LEU A 444 18.95 -23.71 -6.45
N GLU A 445 19.89 -23.61 -5.51
CA GLU A 445 20.09 -24.56 -4.40
C GLU A 445 18.92 -24.50 -3.38
N SER A 446 18.20 -23.40 -3.30
CA SER A 446 17.06 -23.23 -2.39
C SER A 446 15.78 -23.94 -2.88
N LEU A 447 15.63 -24.14 -4.21
CA LEU A 447 14.40 -24.67 -4.82
C LEU A 447 14.03 -26.09 -4.35
N PRO A 448 14.94 -27.09 -4.34
CA PRO A 448 14.61 -28.44 -3.93
C PRO A 448 14.08 -28.54 -2.50
N GLN A 449 14.63 -27.70 -1.62
CA GLN A 449 14.20 -27.65 -0.22
C GLN A 449 12.78 -27.04 -0.10
N ALA A 450 12.47 -26.02 -0.90
CA ALA A 450 11.16 -25.41 -0.93
C ALA A 450 10.07 -26.37 -1.43
N VAL A 451 10.34 -27.08 -2.55
CA VAL A 451 9.47 -28.10 -3.11
C VAL A 451 9.21 -29.23 -2.10
N THR A 452 10.28 -29.69 -1.45
CA THR A 452 10.19 -30.75 -0.43
C THR A 452 9.41 -30.30 0.80
N TRP A 453 9.56 -29.03 1.20
CA TRP A 453 8.84 -28.48 2.34
C TRP A 453 7.32 -28.46 2.09
N ILE A 454 6.87 -27.99 0.93
CA ILE A 454 5.44 -27.98 0.56
C ILE A 454 4.85 -29.39 0.70
N ASP A 455 5.48 -30.39 0.11
CA ASP A 455 4.97 -31.78 0.15
C ASP A 455 4.93 -32.34 1.59
N ARG A 456 5.97 -32.11 2.38
CA ARG A 456 6.06 -32.57 3.77
C ARG A 456 5.12 -31.85 4.71
N LYS A 457 4.78 -30.59 4.42
CA LYS A 457 3.93 -29.76 5.28
C LYS A 457 2.46 -30.13 5.17
N ARG A 458 2.03 -30.78 4.10
CA ARG A 458 0.65 -31.19 3.85
C ARG A 458 0.13 -32.14 4.93
N VAL A 459 -1.14 -31.98 5.28
CA VAL A 459 -1.81 -32.76 6.33
C VAL A 459 -1.98 -34.22 5.88
N ARG A 460 -1.44 -35.13 6.69
CA ARG A 460 -1.55 -36.58 6.51
C ARG A 460 -2.11 -37.19 7.82
N VAL A 461 -3.41 -37.35 7.87
CA VAL A 461 -4.12 -37.90 9.05
C VAL A 461 -4.95 -39.09 8.65
N ASP A 462 -5.22 -40.01 9.61
CA ASP A 462 -6.11 -41.12 9.40
C ASP A 462 -7.55 -40.65 9.22
N GLY A 463 -8.31 -41.37 8.40
CA GLY A 463 -9.66 -41.00 8.03
C GLY A 463 -9.68 -40.15 6.75
N ASP A 464 -10.80 -39.47 6.51
CA ASP A 464 -11.05 -38.75 5.28
C ASP A 464 -11.73 -37.39 5.56
N PRO A 465 -11.15 -36.52 6.47
CA PRO A 465 -11.68 -35.18 6.66
C PRO A 465 -11.42 -34.28 5.43
N PRO A 466 -12.23 -33.22 5.21
CA PRO A 466 -12.12 -32.37 4.02
C PRO A 466 -10.75 -31.73 3.80
N HIS A 467 -9.92 -31.58 4.84
CA HIS A 467 -8.59 -30.97 4.78
C HIS A 467 -7.43 -31.96 4.54
N VAL A 468 -7.72 -33.26 4.35
CA VAL A 468 -6.66 -34.25 4.06
C VAL A 468 -5.95 -33.89 2.75
N GLY A 469 -4.65 -33.82 2.81
CA GLY A 469 -3.79 -33.50 1.66
C GLY A 469 -3.62 -32.00 1.40
N LEU A 470 -4.34 -31.13 2.09
CA LEU A 470 -4.13 -29.67 2.07
C LEU A 470 -2.95 -29.27 2.98
N LEU A 471 -2.51 -28.04 2.88
CA LEU A 471 -1.63 -27.43 3.87
C LEU A 471 -2.33 -27.33 5.24
N PRO A 472 -1.61 -27.32 6.36
CA PRO A 472 -2.23 -27.28 7.68
C PRO A 472 -2.91 -25.94 7.93
N ALA A 473 -3.73 -25.91 8.98
CA ALA A 473 -4.33 -24.67 9.43
C ALA A 473 -3.26 -23.60 9.63
N GLY A 474 -3.46 -22.46 9.01
CA GLY A 474 -2.54 -21.32 8.99
C GLY A 474 -3.22 -20.04 9.44
N PHE A 475 -2.48 -18.96 9.37
CA PHE A 475 -2.94 -17.63 9.75
C PHE A 475 -2.79 -16.67 8.58
N SER A 476 -3.78 -15.84 8.35
CA SER A 476 -3.67 -14.67 7.49
C SER A 476 -4.42 -13.51 8.12
N ALA A 477 -3.69 -12.45 8.42
CA ALA A 477 -4.24 -11.29 9.11
C ALA A 477 -5.06 -10.40 8.17
N GLU A 478 -4.63 -10.28 6.90
CA GLU A 478 -5.17 -9.25 6.03
C GLU A 478 -6.58 -9.58 5.52
N HIS A 479 -6.76 -10.72 4.91
CA HIS A 479 -8.01 -10.98 4.21
C HIS A 479 -8.66 -12.34 4.48
N LEU A 480 -7.94 -13.28 5.08
CA LEU A 480 -8.45 -14.64 5.31
C LEU A 480 -8.92 -14.90 6.75
N GLY A 481 -8.48 -14.06 7.71
CA GLY A 481 -8.92 -14.16 9.11
C GLY A 481 -8.12 -15.15 9.96
N PRO A 482 -8.73 -15.69 11.05
CA PRO A 482 -8.06 -16.54 12.03
C PRO A 482 -7.67 -17.90 11.46
N ASN A 483 -6.89 -18.68 12.21
CA ASN A 483 -6.39 -19.99 11.80
C ASN A 483 -7.46 -20.91 11.19
N ASP A 484 -7.22 -21.32 9.95
CA ASP A 484 -8.06 -22.26 9.19
C ASP A 484 -7.22 -22.90 8.07
N PHE A 485 -7.78 -23.88 7.34
CA PHE A 485 -7.16 -24.54 6.19
C PHE A 485 -7.46 -23.73 4.92
N TYR A 486 -6.63 -22.75 4.63
CA TYR A 486 -6.92 -21.79 3.57
C TYR A 486 -6.58 -22.30 2.18
N TYR A 487 -7.55 -22.30 1.27
CA TYR A 487 -7.32 -22.60 -0.15
C TYR A 487 -6.36 -21.60 -0.81
N TRP A 488 -6.25 -20.37 -0.29
CA TRP A 488 -5.21 -19.43 -0.66
C TRP A 488 -3.81 -20.06 -0.60
N ASP A 489 -3.45 -20.66 0.52
CA ASP A 489 -2.16 -21.31 0.72
C ASP A 489 -1.96 -22.48 -0.26
N ASP A 490 -2.99 -23.29 -0.44
CA ASP A 490 -2.96 -24.45 -1.31
C ASP A 490 -2.81 -24.08 -2.79
N PHE A 491 -3.52 -23.05 -3.27
CA PHE A 491 -3.40 -22.57 -4.65
C PHE A 491 -2.03 -21.97 -4.93
N TRP A 492 -1.46 -21.19 -3.98
CA TRP A 492 -0.09 -20.73 -4.10
C TRP A 492 0.90 -21.88 -4.13
N ALA A 493 0.74 -22.88 -3.28
CA ALA A 493 1.60 -24.07 -3.26
C ALA A 493 1.50 -24.87 -4.58
N GLU A 494 0.30 -25.09 -5.12
CA GLU A 494 0.11 -25.74 -6.43
C GLU A 494 0.82 -24.99 -7.55
N ALA A 495 0.57 -23.67 -7.65
CA ALA A 495 1.17 -22.82 -8.68
C ALA A 495 2.70 -22.77 -8.56
N GLY A 496 3.22 -22.69 -7.32
CA GLY A 496 4.65 -22.70 -7.05
C GLY A 496 5.32 -24.03 -7.44
N LEU A 497 4.70 -25.18 -7.17
CA LEU A 497 5.19 -26.48 -7.60
C LEU A 497 5.23 -26.60 -9.13
N ARG A 498 4.19 -26.13 -9.84
CA ARG A 498 4.20 -26.08 -11.31
C ARG A 498 5.28 -25.13 -11.84
N ALA A 499 5.49 -24.00 -11.19
CA ALA A 499 6.53 -23.04 -11.51
C ALA A 499 7.94 -23.65 -11.34
N ALA A 500 8.18 -24.34 -10.23
CA ALA A 500 9.44 -25.07 -10.02
C ALA A 500 9.68 -26.10 -11.12
N GLY A 501 8.64 -26.83 -11.54
CA GLY A 501 8.74 -27.76 -12.68
C GLY A 501 9.21 -27.07 -13.96
N ARG A 502 8.69 -25.87 -14.28
CA ARG A 502 9.13 -25.10 -15.46
C ARG A 502 10.57 -24.62 -15.35
N VAL A 503 10.99 -24.16 -14.17
CA VAL A 503 12.38 -23.77 -13.91
C VAL A 503 13.33 -24.97 -14.10
N TYR A 504 12.98 -26.14 -13.55
CA TYR A 504 13.78 -27.35 -13.72
C TYR A 504 13.86 -27.82 -15.18
N ASP A 505 12.77 -27.71 -15.97
CA ASP A 505 12.79 -28.01 -17.41
C ASP A 505 13.78 -27.12 -18.17
N ARG A 506 13.81 -25.82 -17.89
CA ARG A 506 14.78 -24.89 -18.49
C ARG A 506 16.22 -25.25 -18.16
N LEU A 507 16.46 -25.82 -16.97
CA LEU A 507 17.78 -26.29 -16.52
C LEU A 507 18.12 -27.69 -17.03
N GLY A 508 17.23 -28.37 -17.78
CA GLY A 508 17.40 -29.75 -18.23
C GLY A 508 17.24 -30.79 -17.12
N ARG A 509 16.78 -30.42 -15.94
CA ARG A 509 16.60 -31.27 -14.74
C ARG A 509 15.25 -31.99 -14.77
N ARG A 510 15.07 -32.92 -15.71
CA ARG A 510 13.79 -33.55 -16.01
C ARG A 510 13.19 -34.32 -14.85
N LEU A 511 14.00 -35.05 -14.07
CA LEU A 511 13.50 -35.83 -12.93
C LEU A 511 12.88 -34.94 -11.86
N GLU A 512 13.54 -33.83 -11.54
CA GLU A 512 13.01 -32.85 -10.58
C GLU A 512 11.79 -32.10 -11.12
N ALA A 513 11.75 -31.84 -12.42
CA ALA A 513 10.60 -31.24 -13.08
C ALA A 513 9.36 -32.16 -13.00
N ASP A 514 9.54 -33.44 -13.28
CA ASP A 514 8.45 -34.43 -13.20
C ASP A 514 7.98 -34.65 -11.76
N ASP A 515 8.89 -34.71 -10.79
CA ASP A 515 8.57 -34.78 -9.36
C ASP A 515 7.77 -33.59 -8.87
N ALA A 516 8.19 -32.37 -9.24
CA ALA A 516 7.45 -31.14 -8.86
C ALA A 516 6.04 -31.12 -9.46
N ARG A 517 5.88 -31.50 -10.74
CA ARG A 517 4.57 -31.61 -11.40
C ARG A 517 3.69 -32.66 -10.74
N ALA A 518 4.23 -33.84 -10.44
CA ALA A 518 3.48 -34.90 -9.76
C ALA A 518 2.96 -34.46 -8.39
N LYS A 519 3.77 -33.70 -7.62
CA LYS A 519 3.34 -33.12 -6.34
C LYS A 519 2.26 -32.04 -6.52
N ALA A 520 2.35 -31.23 -7.58
CA ALA A 520 1.34 -30.24 -7.91
C ALA A 520 -0.01 -30.91 -8.26
N ASP A 521 0.03 -31.98 -9.07
CA ASP A 521 -1.16 -32.72 -9.49
C ASP A 521 -1.84 -33.45 -8.30
N ASP A 522 -1.05 -34.01 -7.38
CA ASP A 522 -1.57 -34.64 -6.16
C ASP A 522 -2.19 -33.60 -5.19
N LEU A 523 -1.57 -32.42 -5.05
CA LEU A 523 -2.16 -31.31 -4.28
C LEU A 523 -3.45 -30.83 -4.92
N ARG A 524 -3.48 -30.62 -6.24
CA ARG A 524 -4.68 -30.26 -6.98
C ARG A 524 -5.81 -31.27 -6.76
N ALA A 525 -5.53 -32.56 -6.85
CA ALA A 525 -6.51 -33.60 -6.58
C ALA A 525 -7.05 -33.53 -5.13
N SER A 526 -6.22 -33.08 -4.17
CA SER A 526 -6.65 -32.87 -2.79
C SER A 526 -7.55 -31.67 -2.64
N ILE A 527 -7.22 -30.54 -3.30
CA ILE A 527 -8.05 -29.34 -3.36
C ILE A 527 -9.42 -29.67 -3.98
N ASP A 528 -9.43 -30.36 -5.11
CA ASP A 528 -10.65 -30.72 -5.81
C ASP A 528 -11.54 -31.64 -4.95
N ARG A 529 -10.98 -32.66 -4.29
CA ARG A 529 -11.72 -33.49 -3.33
C ARG A 529 -12.31 -32.69 -2.18
N SER A 530 -11.52 -31.74 -1.65
CA SER A 530 -11.94 -30.88 -0.55
C SER A 530 -13.10 -29.97 -0.94
N THR A 531 -13.00 -29.27 -2.05
CA THR A 531 -14.02 -28.33 -2.53
C THR A 531 -15.33 -29.04 -2.91
N HIS A 532 -15.27 -30.23 -3.52
CA HIS A 532 -16.45 -31.04 -3.85
C HIS A 532 -17.24 -31.54 -2.63
N ARG A 533 -16.63 -31.60 -1.45
CA ARG A 533 -17.27 -31.99 -0.19
C ARG A 533 -18.03 -30.87 0.50
N ILE A 534 -17.82 -29.63 0.07
CA ILE A 534 -18.51 -28.51 0.68
C ILE A 534 -19.96 -28.49 0.23
N PRO A 535 -20.94 -28.56 1.16
CA PRO A 535 -22.35 -28.52 0.79
C PRO A 535 -22.69 -27.23 -0.01
N ALA A 536 -23.53 -27.36 -1.03
CA ALA A 536 -23.89 -26.23 -1.91
C ALA A 536 -24.47 -25.01 -1.17
N TRP A 537 -25.20 -25.22 -0.05
CA TRP A 537 -25.71 -24.10 0.76
C TRP A 537 -24.60 -23.28 1.44
N ARG A 538 -23.42 -23.88 1.62
CA ARG A 538 -22.24 -23.22 2.22
C ARG A 538 -21.38 -22.56 1.15
N SER A 539 -21.10 -23.26 0.05
CA SER A 539 -20.24 -22.81 -1.05
C SER A 539 -20.94 -21.86 -2.03
N LEU A 540 -22.29 -21.86 -2.08
CA LEU A 540 -23.07 -21.14 -3.10
C LEU A 540 -22.59 -21.45 -4.54
N SER A 541 -22.09 -22.66 -4.78
CA SER A 541 -21.44 -23.13 -6.01
C SER A 541 -20.08 -22.48 -6.31
N GLY A 542 -19.55 -21.64 -5.41
CA GLY A 542 -18.22 -21.05 -5.47
C GLY A 542 -17.21 -21.76 -4.56
N ILE A 543 -16.06 -21.14 -4.36
CA ILE A 543 -14.96 -21.64 -3.52
C ILE A 543 -14.86 -20.76 -2.27
N PRO A 544 -15.28 -21.25 -1.08
CA PRO A 544 -15.05 -20.54 0.19
C PRO A 544 -13.56 -20.39 0.51
N ALA A 545 -13.21 -19.62 1.54
CA ALA A 545 -11.83 -19.47 1.99
C ALA A 545 -11.22 -20.78 2.51
N SER A 546 -12.05 -21.68 3.07
CA SER A 546 -11.62 -22.98 3.61
C SER A 546 -12.75 -24.02 3.52
N PRO A 547 -12.45 -25.33 3.69
CA PRO A 547 -13.46 -26.37 3.66
C PRO A 547 -14.51 -26.25 4.80
N TYR A 548 -14.21 -25.50 5.85
CA TYR A 548 -15.07 -25.35 7.02
C TYR A 548 -15.88 -24.07 7.06
N ARG A 549 -15.58 -23.14 6.18
CA ARG A 549 -16.26 -21.83 6.11
C ARG A 549 -17.37 -21.82 5.06
N ARG A 550 -18.33 -20.95 5.25
CA ARG A 550 -19.24 -20.50 4.21
C ARG A 550 -18.58 -19.37 3.40
N ILE A 551 -19.12 -19.03 2.25
CA ILE A 551 -18.64 -17.85 1.52
C ILE A 551 -18.90 -16.60 2.36
N ASP A 552 -17.83 -15.93 2.73
CA ASP A 552 -17.71 -14.65 3.39
C ASP A 552 -16.60 -13.83 2.69
N ALA A 553 -16.23 -12.69 3.23
CA ALA A 553 -15.18 -11.83 2.64
C ALA A 553 -13.84 -12.56 2.43
N GLY A 554 -13.50 -13.54 3.29
CA GLY A 554 -12.27 -14.34 3.14
C GLY A 554 -12.22 -15.18 1.83
N ALA A 555 -13.36 -15.44 1.18
CA ALA A 555 -13.37 -16.14 -0.09
C ALA A 555 -12.72 -15.37 -1.25
N VAL A 556 -12.44 -14.08 -1.08
CA VAL A 556 -11.65 -13.29 -2.05
C VAL A 556 -10.27 -13.92 -2.26
N GLY A 557 -9.65 -14.47 -1.21
CA GLY A 557 -8.37 -15.17 -1.32
C GLY A 557 -8.42 -16.38 -2.26
N SER A 558 -9.56 -17.05 -2.40
CA SER A 558 -9.70 -18.19 -3.33
C SER A 558 -9.67 -17.78 -4.81
N LEU A 559 -9.87 -16.49 -5.13
CA LEU A 559 -9.77 -15.97 -6.49
C LEU A 559 -8.34 -15.95 -7.02
N VAL A 560 -7.33 -16.06 -6.14
CA VAL A 560 -5.93 -16.19 -6.56
C VAL A 560 -5.71 -17.35 -7.54
N ALA A 561 -6.51 -18.39 -7.46
CA ALA A 561 -6.51 -19.51 -8.39
C ALA A 561 -6.83 -19.11 -9.85
N ASP A 562 -7.58 -18.02 -10.04
CA ASP A 562 -7.84 -17.41 -11.33
C ASP A 562 -6.79 -16.36 -11.68
N TYR A 563 -6.65 -15.33 -10.87
CA TYR A 563 -5.66 -14.26 -11.03
C TYR A 563 -4.86 -14.10 -9.73
N PRO A 564 -3.53 -14.08 -9.79
CA PRO A 564 -2.65 -14.12 -10.96
C PRO A 564 -2.20 -15.52 -11.41
N LEU A 565 -2.70 -16.61 -10.80
CA LEU A 565 -2.11 -17.96 -10.94
C LEU A 565 -2.57 -18.73 -12.18
N HIS A 566 -3.69 -18.36 -12.79
CA HIS A 566 -4.25 -19.01 -13.99
C HIS A 566 -4.43 -20.54 -13.85
N LEU A 567 -4.79 -21.02 -12.65
CA LEU A 567 -5.06 -22.44 -12.38
C LEU A 567 -6.44 -22.87 -12.89
N PHE A 568 -7.30 -21.93 -13.22
CA PHE A 568 -8.61 -22.13 -13.84
C PHE A 568 -8.67 -21.43 -15.21
N PRO A 569 -9.45 -21.96 -16.15
CA PRO A 569 -9.72 -21.26 -17.40
C PRO A 569 -10.55 -20.00 -17.11
N PRO A 570 -10.46 -18.95 -17.98
CA PRO A 570 -11.29 -17.78 -17.85
C PRO A 570 -12.78 -18.12 -17.73
N ALA A 571 -13.50 -17.38 -16.89
CA ALA A 571 -14.92 -17.57 -16.62
C ALA A 571 -15.31 -18.97 -16.07
N ALA A 572 -14.39 -19.66 -15.39
CA ALA A 572 -14.70 -20.95 -14.77
C ALA A 572 -15.89 -20.81 -13.80
N PRO A 573 -16.91 -21.71 -13.87
CA PRO A 573 -18.14 -21.57 -13.08
C PRO A 573 -17.93 -21.38 -11.57
N PRO A 574 -17.05 -22.12 -10.87
CA PRO A 574 -16.84 -21.93 -9.44
C PRO A 574 -16.18 -20.57 -9.11
N ILE A 575 -15.32 -20.07 -9.98
CA ILE A 575 -14.70 -18.74 -9.84
C ILE A 575 -15.78 -17.66 -9.98
N MET A 576 -16.56 -17.70 -11.06
CA MET A 576 -17.62 -16.70 -11.27
C MET A 576 -18.71 -16.75 -10.19
N ALA A 577 -19.06 -17.93 -9.69
CA ALA A 577 -19.97 -18.06 -8.56
C ALA A 577 -19.40 -17.43 -7.28
N THR A 578 -18.08 -17.53 -7.06
CA THR A 578 -17.40 -16.85 -5.93
C THR A 578 -17.48 -15.34 -6.11
N VAL A 579 -17.11 -14.81 -7.28
CA VAL A 579 -17.20 -13.37 -7.61
C VAL A 579 -18.61 -12.84 -7.37
N ASP A 580 -19.63 -13.53 -7.92
CA ASP A 580 -21.02 -13.11 -7.78
C ASP A 580 -21.50 -13.13 -6.32
N ALA A 581 -21.04 -14.09 -5.52
CA ALA A 581 -21.37 -14.16 -4.09
C ALA A 581 -20.71 -13.02 -3.32
N LEU A 582 -19.43 -12.71 -3.59
CA LEU A 582 -18.71 -11.61 -2.98
C LEU A 582 -19.33 -10.25 -3.37
N MET A 583 -19.62 -10.02 -4.65
CA MET A 583 -20.22 -8.75 -5.09
C MET A 583 -21.60 -8.51 -4.48
N ARG A 584 -22.39 -9.57 -4.24
CA ARG A 584 -23.70 -9.42 -3.58
C ARG A 584 -23.63 -9.19 -2.08
N ARG A 585 -22.55 -9.62 -1.38
CA ARG A 585 -22.52 -9.69 0.09
C ARG A 585 -21.45 -8.85 0.76
N CYS A 586 -20.35 -8.61 0.04
CA CYS A 586 -19.13 -8.01 0.60
C CYS A 586 -18.74 -6.72 -0.13
N PHE A 587 -19.69 -6.02 -0.75
CA PHE A 587 -19.42 -4.76 -1.44
C PHE A 587 -20.11 -3.61 -0.73
N LEU A 588 -19.38 -2.50 -0.58
CA LEU A 588 -19.88 -1.27 -0.01
C LEU A 588 -19.38 -0.09 -0.86
N HIS A 589 -20.27 0.80 -1.26
CA HIS A 589 -19.99 1.94 -2.16
C HIS A 589 -19.27 1.52 -3.47
N GLY A 590 -19.58 0.31 -3.96
CA GLY A 590 -19.03 -0.25 -5.19
C GLY A 590 -17.62 -0.87 -5.07
N GLY A 591 -17.00 -0.86 -3.89
CA GLY A 591 -15.73 -1.52 -3.62
C GLY A 591 -15.87 -2.72 -2.69
N PHE A 592 -14.92 -3.64 -2.75
CA PHE A 592 -14.88 -4.81 -1.89
C PHE A 592 -14.59 -4.39 -0.44
N PHE A 593 -15.50 -4.75 0.47
CA PHE A 593 -15.40 -4.49 1.90
C PHE A 593 -14.96 -5.75 2.64
N GLN A 594 -13.78 -5.69 3.21
CA GLN A 594 -13.28 -6.72 4.12
C GLN A 594 -13.86 -6.51 5.51
N ASP A 595 -14.54 -7.52 6.07
CA ASP A 595 -15.17 -7.45 7.39
C ASP A 595 -14.53 -8.36 8.45
N VAL A 596 -13.44 -9.07 8.07
CA VAL A 596 -12.83 -10.08 8.97
C VAL A 596 -11.85 -9.44 9.96
N ILE A 597 -10.66 -9.02 9.51
CA ILE A 597 -9.63 -8.45 10.40
C ILE A 597 -9.28 -7.02 10.00
N HIS A 598 -8.76 -6.82 8.79
CA HIS A 598 -8.41 -5.50 8.26
C HIS A 598 -9.64 -4.85 7.62
N SER A 599 -10.65 -4.55 8.45
CA SER A 599 -11.94 -4.10 7.96
C SER A 599 -11.90 -2.71 7.34
N GLY A 600 -12.49 -2.63 6.14
CA GLY A 600 -12.56 -1.45 5.31
C GLY A 600 -12.74 -1.80 3.84
N ILE A 601 -12.88 -0.80 2.98
CA ILE A 601 -12.87 -1.00 1.53
C ILE A 601 -11.42 -1.19 1.10
N ASN A 602 -11.11 -2.33 0.49
CA ASN A 602 -9.75 -2.66 0.05
C ASN A 602 -9.59 -2.42 -1.44
N ALA A 603 -8.75 -1.48 -1.82
CA ALA A 603 -8.51 -1.15 -3.22
C ALA A 603 -7.89 -2.31 -4.00
N TYR A 604 -6.86 -2.97 -3.44
CA TYR A 604 -6.16 -4.08 -4.09
C TYR A 604 -7.06 -5.32 -4.27
N LEU A 605 -7.85 -5.71 -3.26
CA LEU A 605 -8.78 -6.84 -3.36
C LEU A 605 -9.95 -6.54 -4.31
N THR A 606 -10.37 -5.28 -4.44
CA THR A 606 -11.31 -4.85 -5.47
C THR A 606 -10.73 -5.06 -6.86
N LEU A 607 -9.43 -4.75 -7.04
CA LEU A 607 -8.74 -4.95 -8.31
C LEU A 607 -8.52 -6.44 -8.63
N ASP A 608 -8.24 -7.30 -7.65
CA ASP A 608 -8.15 -8.75 -7.86
C ASP A 608 -9.46 -9.32 -8.44
N ILE A 609 -10.60 -8.84 -7.91
CA ILE A 609 -11.92 -9.18 -8.47
C ILE A 609 -12.07 -8.61 -9.90
N ALA A 610 -11.63 -7.37 -10.13
CA ALA A 610 -11.67 -6.75 -11.46
C ALA A 610 -10.81 -7.51 -12.48
N GLN A 611 -9.64 -8.00 -12.10
CA GLN A 611 -8.77 -8.84 -12.93
C GLN A 611 -9.47 -10.14 -13.35
N THR A 612 -10.11 -10.80 -12.40
CA THR A 612 -10.90 -12.02 -12.67
C THR A 612 -12.04 -11.73 -13.64
N LEU A 613 -12.76 -10.61 -13.46
CA LEU A 613 -13.82 -10.17 -14.37
C LEU A 613 -13.27 -9.82 -15.76
N LEU A 614 -12.12 -9.14 -15.85
CA LEU A 614 -11.48 -8.82 -17.13
C LEU A 614 -11.09 -10.10 -17.88
N ARG A 615 -10.53 -11.11 -17.20
CA ARG A 615 -10.24 -12.42 -17.80
C ARG A 615 -11.50 -13.10 -18.32
N ALA A 616 -12.59 -12.98 -17.57
CA ALA A 616 -13.89 -13.53 -17.95
C ALA A 616 -14.59 -12.73 -19.08
N ARG A 617 -14.04 -11.60 -19.53
CA ARG A 617 -14.68 -10.62 -20.44
C ARG A 617 -16.01 -10.07 -19.88
N ASP A 618 -16.10 -9.97 -18.56
CA ASP A 618 -17.26 -9.42 -17.87
C ASP A 618 -17.09 -7.91 -17.69
N PRO A 619 -17.97 -7.07 -18.24
CA PRO A 619 -17.79 -5.61 -18.25
C PRO A 619 -17.78 -4.95 -16.87
N ARG A 620 -18.19 -5.65 -15.82
CA ARG A 620 -18.18 -5.15 -14.44
C ARG A 620 -16.76 -4.79 -13.95
N TYR A 621 -15.68 -5.33 -14.55
CA TYR A 621 -14.30 -4.94 -14.21
C TYR A 621 -14.11 -3.43 -14.30
N ARG A 622 -14.74 -2.77 -15.25
CA ARG A 622 -14.64 -1.34 -15.51
C ARG A 622 -15.18 -0.53 -14.34
N GLU A 623 -16.37 -0.86 -13.85
CA GLU A 623 -16.98 -0.20 -12.68
C GLU A 623 -16.07 -0.28 -11.46
N LEU A 624 -15.41 -1.44 -11.25
CA LEU A 624 -14.47 -1.62 -10.14
C LEU A 624 -13.22 -0.76 -10.30
N MET A 625 -12.66 -0.66 -11.50
CA MET A 625 -11.53 0.24 -11.78
C MET A 625 -11.90 1.70 -11.50
N GLU A 626 -13.06 2.15 -11.94
CA GLU A 626 -13.55 3.52 -11.69
C GLU A 626 -13.75 3.79 -10.19
N VAL A 627 -14.27 2.80 -9.45
CA VAL A 627 -14.38 2.90 -7.99
C VAL A 627 -13.01 3.05 -7.34
N VAL A 628 -12.05 2.19 -7.68
CA VAL A 628 -10.69 2.26 -7.12
C VAL A 628 -10.03 3.59 -7.49
N ALA A 629 -10.20 4.08 -8.72
CA ALA A 629 -9.71 5.39 -9.12
C ALA A 629 -10.33 6.53 -8.28
N ARG A 630 -11.61 6.44 -7.89
CA ARG A 630 -12.25 7.43 -7.02
C ARG A 630 -11.75 7.37 -5.58
N LEU A 631 -11.41 6.18 -5.08
CA LEU A 631 -10.91 5.95 -3.73
C LEU A 631 -9.45 6.39 -3.52
N ALA A 632 -8.71 6.68 -4.60
CA ALA A 632 -7.34 7.18 -4.49
C ALA A 632 -7.30 8.53 -3.78
N SER A 633 -6.26 8.73 -2.96
CA SER A 633 -5.96 10.04 -2.37
C SER A 633 -5.67 11.09 -3.44
N PRO A 634 -5.71 12.39 -3.13
CA PRO A 634 -5.33 13.45 -4.06
C PRO A 634 -3.88 13.32 -4.60
N THR A 635 -3.02 12.60 -3.87
CA THR A 635 -1.63 12.31 -4.24
C THR A 635 -1.46 10.97 -4.97
N GLY A 636 -2.57 10.29 -5.33
CA GLY A 636 -2.56 9.13 -6.21
C GLY A 636 -2.18 7.82 -5.57
N GLN A 637 -2.40 7.65 -4.25
CA GLN A 637 -2.17 6.39 -3.56
C GLN A 637 -3.41 5.89 -2.84
N TRP A 638 -3.33 4.65 -2.36
CA TRP A 638 -4.36 3.99 -1.56
C TRP A 638 -3.78 3.49 -0.26
N PRO A 639 -4.45 3.71 0.90
CA PRO A 639 -4.20 2.93 2.09
C PRO A 639 -4.66 1.48 1.91
N GLU A 640 -4.18 0.58 2.75
CA GLU A 640 -4.58 -0.83 2.69
C GLU A 640 -6.08 -1.02 2.83
N ALA A 641 -6.69 -0.39 3.83
CA ALA A 641 -8.13 -0.40 4.03
C ALA A 641 -8.65 1.03 4.20
N ILE A 642 -9.76 1.33 3.56
CA ILE A 642 -10.37 2.66 3.49
C ILE A 642 -11.67 2.64 4.31
N HIS A 643 -11.78 3.59 5.23
CA HIS A 643 -12.99 3.77 6.04
C HIS A 643 -14.15 4.24 5.16
N PRO A 644 -15.31 3.54 5.16
CA PRO A 644 -16.36 3.78 4.16
C PRO A 644 -17.02 5.15 4.25
N GLN A 645 -17.03 5.79 5.42
CA GLN A 645 -17.67 7.10 5.61
C GLN A 645 -16.67 8.26 5.49
N SER A 646 -15.49 8.16 6.15
CA SER A 646 -14.52 9.25 6.10
C SER A 646 -13.66 9.25 4.82
N GLY A 647 -13.63 8.13 4.07
CA GLY A 647 -12.75 7.96 2.91
C GLY A 647 -11.26 7.89 3.27
N GLY A 648 -10.92 7.96 4.56
CA GLY A 648 -9.55 7.90 5.04
C GLY A 648 -9.06 6.48 5.28
N GLY A 649 -7.75 6.28 5.35
CA GLY A 649 -7.17 4.99 5.70
C GLY A 649 -7.49 4.59 7.14
N CYS A 650 -7.99 3.38 7.35
CA CYS A 650 -8.39 2.88 8.67
C CYS A 650 -7.58 1.67 9.15
N MET A 651 -6.76 1.10 8.29
CA MET A 651 -5.87 0.00 8.65
C MET A 651 -4.62 0.02 7.76
N GLY A 652 -3.53 -0.55 8.27
CA GLY A 652 -2.27 -0.69 7.56
C GLY A 652 -1.53 0.63 7.36
N ASP A 653 -0.82 0.73 6.27
CA ASP A 653 -0.11 1.95 5.89
C ASP A 653 -1.00 2.92 5.09
N GLY A 654 -0.71 4.19 5.18
CA GLY A 654 -1.40 5.21 4.39
C GLY A 654 -1.11 5.15 2.89
N GLN A 655 -0.02 4.49 2.51
CA GLN A 655 0.40 4.25 1.13
C GLN A 655 0.78 2.79 0.98
N HIS A 656 -0.06 2.01 0.31
CA HIS A 656 0.06 0.56 0.23
C HIS A 656 0.66 0.10 -1.11
N GLY A 657 1.81 -0.59 -1.05
CA GLY A 657 2.58 -1.01 -2.23
C GLY A 657 1.86 -2.04 -3.08
N TRP A 658 1.17 -3.00 -2.47
CA TRP A 658 0.38 -4.00 -3.21
C TRP A 658 -0.78 -3.35 -3.97
N ALA A 659 -1.47 -2.36 -3.38
CA ALA A 659 -2.52 -1.62 -4.09
C ALA A 659 -1.97 -0.89 -5.33
N ALA A 660 -0.79 -0.28 -5.22
CA ALA A 660 -0.11 0.34 -6.35
C ALA A 660 0.28 -0.71 -7.42
N ALA A 661 0.76 -1.89 -7.00
CA ALA A 661 1.12 -2.98 -7.91
C ALA A 661 -0.09 -3.50 -8.69
N GLU A 662 -1.22 -3.72 -8.02
CA GLU A 662 -2.44 -4.18 -8.67
C GLU A 662 -3.05 -3.12 -9.60
N TRP A 663 -2.93 -1.83 -9.27
CA TRP A 663 -3.34 -0.78 -10.20
C TRP A 663 -2.50 -0.80 -11.48
N VAL A 664 -1.18 -0.90 -11.37
CA VAL A 664 -0.27 -1.01 -12.52
C VAL A 664 -0.59 -2.25 -13.35
N MET A 665 -0.79 -3.40 -12.70
CA MET A 665 -1.14 -4.66 -13.38
C MET A 665 -2.51 -4.59 -14.05
N MET A 666 -3.50 -3.95 -13.42
CA MET A 666 -4.83 -3.78 -14.01
C MET A 666 -4.78 -2.95 -15.29
N ILE A 667 -4.07 -1.81 -15.28
CA ILE A 667 -3.84 -1.00 -16.48
C ILE A 667 -3.10 -1.81 -17.56
N ARG A 668 -2.00 -2.48 -17.18
CA ARG A 668 -1.23 -3.34 -18.09
C ARG A 668 -2.11 -4.39 -18.76
N ASN A 669 -2.94 -5.08 -17.99
CA ASN A 669 -3.78 -6.17 -18.45
C ASN A 669 -4.97 -5.70 -19.30
N CYS A 670 -5.37 -4.42 -19.22
CA CYS A 670 -6.30 -3.82 -20.16
C CYS A 670 -5.71 -3.74 -21.58
N PHE A 671 -4.39 -3.51 -21.70
CA PHE A 671 -3.70 -3.39 -22.98
C PHE A 671 -3.08 -4.71 -23.45
N VAL A 672 -2.37 -5.40 -22.56
CA VAL A 672 -1.61 -6.62 -22.88
C VAL A 672 -1.69 -7.59 -21.71
N ARG A 673 -2.24 -8.77 -21.92
CA ARG A 673 -2.25 -9.83 -20.90
C ARG A 673 -1.94 -11.20 -21.50
N GLU A 674 -1.30 -12.04 -20.71
CA GLU A 674 -1.07 -13.45 -21.07
C GLU A 674 -2.31 -14.30 -20.76
N GLU A 675 -2.63 -15.23 -21.66
CA GLU A 675 -3.64 -16.25 -21.43
C GLU A 675 -3.17 -17.60 -22.02
N GLY A 676 -2.52 -18.41 -21.18
CA GLY A 676 -1.89 -19.65 -21.64
C GLY A 676 -0.75 -19.39 -22.64
N ASP A 677 -0.89 -19.85 -23.88
CA ASP A 677 0.08 -19.66 -24.98
C ASP A 677 -0.20 -18.42 -25.86
N ARG A 678 -1.09 -17.53 -25.39
CA ARG A 678 -1.57 -16.38 -26.15
C ARG A 678 -1.28 -15.05 -25.44
N LEU A 679 -1.20 -13.99 -26.25
CA LEU A 679 -1.35 -12.62 -25.79
C LEU A 679 -2.73 -12.10 -26.20
N ILE A 680 -3.46 -11.54 -25.26
CA ILE A 680 -4.71 -10.83 -25.50
C ILE A 680 -4.41 -9.33 -25.49
N ILE A 681 -4.73 -8.65 -26.58
CA ILE A 681 -4.42 -7.24 -26.77
C ILE A 681 -5.71 -6.41 -26.78
N GLY A 682 -5.78 -5.39 -25.93
CA GLY A 682 -6.80 -4.35 -25.95
C GLY A 682 -8.13 -4.70 -25.30
N SER A 683 -8.26 -5.89 -24.67
CA SER A 683 -9.55 -6.39 -24.17
C SER A 683 -10.16 -5.59 -23.01
N GLY A 684 -9.36 -4.78 -22.32
CA GLY A 684 -9.80 -3.96 -21.17
C GLY A 684 -9.78 -2.46 -21.44
N ILE A 685 -9.58 -2.02 -22.69
CA ILE A 685 -9.58 -0.61 -23.04
C ILE A 685 -11.01 -0.07 -22.93
N PHE A 686 -11.15 1.14 -22.39
CA PHE A 686 -12.46 1.77 -22.26
C PHE A 686 -12.91 2.34 -23.61
N ALA A 687 -14.16 2.11 -23.98
CA ALA A 687 -14.71 2.59 -25.26
C ALA A 687 -14.58 4.12 -25.41
N GLU A 688 -14.73 4.86 -24.33
CA GLU A 688 -14.63 6.33 -24.31
C GLU A 688 -13.21 6.81 -24.60
N TRP A 689 -12.17 6.03 -24.25
CA TRP A 689 -10.79 6.39 -24.63
C TRP A 689 -10.61 6.36 -26.16
N LEU A 690 -11.34 5.48 -26.83
CA LEU A 690 -11.32 5.36 -28.30
C LEU A 690 -12.09 6.49 -29.00
N GLU A 691 -12.84 7.30 -28.26
CA GLU A 691 -13.53 8.48 -28.81
C GLU A 691 -12.61 9.71 -28.93
N SER A 692 -11.44 9.69 -28.34
CA SER A 692 -10.43 10.74 -28.43
C SER A 692 -9.69 10.69 -29.78
N ASP A 693 -9.26 11.86 -30.28
CA ASP A 693 -8.33 11.95 -31.40
C ASP A 693 -6.87 11.65 -31.01
N GLU A 694 -6.59 11.49 -29.71
CA GLU A 694 -5.26 11.14 -29.21
C GLU A 694 -4.99 9.65 -29.41
N GLU A 695 -3.74 9.31 -29.80
CA GLU A 695 -3.28 7.92 -29.87
C GLU A 695 -3.20 7.32 -28.48
N LEU A 696 -3.85 6.17 -28.28
CA LEU A 696 -3.67 5.37 -27.08
C LEU A 696 -2.38 4.55 -27.18
N SER A 697 -1.60 4.47 -26.13
CA SER A 697 -0.43 3.59 -26.14
C SER A 697 -0.07 3.08 -24.75
N PHE A 698 0.52 1.87 -24.75
CA PHE A 698 1.07 1.24 -23.54
C PHE A 698 2.32 0.43 -23.89
N GLY A 699 3.38 0.58 -23.08
CA GLY A 699 4.59 -0.22 -23.21
C GLY A 699 5.90 0.58 -23.25
N PRO A 700 7.05 -0.10 -23.45
CA PRO A 700 7.16 -1.57 -23.58
C PRO A 700 6.91 -2.31 -22.27
N THR A 701 6.06 -3.34 -22.30
CA THR A 701 5.83 -4.24 -21.16
C THR A 701 6.48 -5.60 -21.41
N LEU A 702 7.09 -6.19 -20.38
CA LEU A 702 7.68 -7.50 -20.52
C LEU A 702 6.60 -8.60 -20.55
N THR A 703 6.80 -9.56 -21.43
CA THR A 703 6.02 -10.78 -21.55
C THR A 703 6.96 -12.00 -21.62
N PRO A 704 6.47 -13.24 -21.41
CA PRO A 704 7.28 -14.44 -21.59
C PRO A 704 7.93 -14.56 -22.98
N TRP A 705 7.40 -13.90 -23.96
CA TRP A 705 7.89 -13.92 -25.36
C TRP A 705 8.76 -12.72 -25.72
N GLY A 706 8.95 -11.77 -24.82
CA GLY A 706 9.72 -10.54 -25.04
C GLY A 706 8.92 -9.27 -24.74
N PRO A 707 9.55 -8.10 -24.86
CA PRO A 707 8.87 -6.81 -24.65
C PRO A 707 7.87 -6.51 -25.77
N VAL A 708 6.73 -5.95 -25.38
CA VAL A 708 5.62 -5.59 -26.27
C VAL A 708 5.15 -4.17 -25.99
N SER A 709 4.96 -3.38 -27.04
CA SER A 709 4.29 -2.09 -27.00
C SER A 709 3.06 -2.12 -27.90
N VAL A 710 1.99 -1.47 -27.48
CA VAL A 710 0.73 -1.38 -28.22
C VAL A 710 0.39 0.08 -28.45
N ARG A 711 0.00 0.43 -29.68
CA ARG A 711 -0.54 1.75 -30.04
C ARG A 711 -1.84 1.58 -30.79
N ILE A 712 -2.84 2.38 -30.47
CA ILE A 712 -4.15 2.34 -31.10
C ILE A 712 -4.52 3.74 -31.57
N ASN A 713 -4.81 3.86 -32.87
CA ASN A 713 -5.42 5.04 -33.47
C ASN A 713 -6.83 4.64 -33.95
N SER A 714 -7.85 5.06 -33.20
CA SER A 714 -9.23 4.66 -33.43
C SER A 714 -10.00 5.58 -34.38
N ARG A 715 -9.52 6.81 -34.61
CA ARG A 715 -10.21 7.87 -35.32
C ARG A 715 -9.57 8.28 -36.65
N GLY A 716 -8.54 7.57 -37.12
CA GLY A 716 -7.99 7.78 -38.44
C GLY A 716 -8.98 7.39 -39.57
N THR A 717 -8.66 7.74 -40.80
CA THR A 717 -9.41 7.27 -41.99
C THR A 717 -9.47 5.74 -42.05
N GLU A 718 -8.49 5.08 -41.46
CA GLU A 718 -8.41 3.64 -41.20
C GLU A 718 -8.01 3.41 -39.74
N PRO A 719 -8.99 3.06 -38.86
CA PRO A 719 -8.65 2.70 -37.48
C PRO A 719 -7.63 1.56 -37.43
N ALA A 720 -6.58 1.71 -36.66
CA ALA A 720 -5.47 0.77 -36.66
C ALA A 720 -4.89 0.52 -35.24
N LEU A 721 -4.45 -0.71 -35.04
CA LEU A 721 -3.67 -1.13 -33.88
C LEU A 721 -2.29 -1.53 -34.35
N THR A 722 -1.25 -0.98 -33.73
CA THR A 722 0.14 -1.34 -33.99
C THR A 722 0.72 -2.09 -32.82
N ILE A 723 1.27 -3.28 -33.09
CA ILE A 723 2.01 -4.09 -32.13
C ILE A 723 3.49 -3.96 -32.48
N ASP A 724 4.27 -3.41 -31.57
CA ASP A 724 5.73 -3.35 -31.66
C ASP A 724 6.32 -4.29 -30.60
N ALA A 725 7.05 -5.30 -31.03
CA ALA A 725 7.58 -6.34 -30.15
C ALA A 725 8.92 -6.87 -30.61
N SER A 726 9.76 -7.22 -29.64
CA SER A 726 11.04 -7.91 -29.84
C SER A 726 10.94 -9.33 -29.31
N TRP A 727 10.51 -10.27 -30.16
CA TRP A 727 10.25 -11.65 -29.76
C TRP A 727 11.52 -12.42 -29.43
N ARG A 728 11.50 -13.11 -28.30
CA ARG A 728 12.48 -14.14 -27.91
C ARG A 728 12.01 -15.49 -28.45
N GLY A 729 12.50 -15.89 -29.62
CA GLY A 729 12.09 -17.13 -30.28
C GLY A 729 10.81 -16.96 -31.13
N GLN A 730 9.92 -17.94 -31.08
CA GLN A 730 8.68 -17.89 -31.85
C GLN A 730 7.65 -16.95 -31.20
N PRO A 731 7.00 -16.07 -31.98
CA PRO A 731 5.93 -15.24 -31.48
C PRO A 731 4.80 -16.07 -30.87
N PRO A 732 4.10 -15.57 -29.84
CA PRO A 732 2.88 -16.20 -29.34
C PRO A 732 1.75 -16.08 -30.34
N ARG A 733 0.65 -16.79 -30.10
CA ARG A 733 -0.63 -16.46 -30.71
C ARG A 733 -1.12 -15.15 -30.13
N ILE A 734 -1.64 -14.26 -30.97
CA ILE A 734 -2.14 -12.96 -30.54
C ILE A 734 -3.61 -12.85 -30.91
N ASP A 735 -4.44 -12.58 -29.91
CA ASP A 735 -5.84 -12.24 -30.10
C ASP A 735 -6.01 -10.73 -29.84
N VAL A 736 -6.61 -10.01 -30.78
CA VAL A 736 -6.90 -8.58 -30.66
C VAL A 736 -8.38 -8.40 -30.36
N GLU A 737 -8.66 -7.76 -29.22
CA GLU A 737 -10.01 -7.56 -28.70
C GLU A 737 -10.18 -6.10 -28.27
N VAL A 738 -10.43 -5.20 -29.23
CA VAL A 738 -10.64 -3.77 -28.95
C VAL A 738 -12.14 -3.48 -28.94
N PRO A 739 -12.69 -2.82 -27.91
CA PRO A 739 -14.11 -2.46 -27.84
C PRO A 739 -14.58 -1.68 -29.09
N GLY A 740 -15.75 -2.04 -29.62
CA GLY A 740 -16.32 -1.42 -30.83
C GLY A 740 -15.75 -1.94 -32.14
N PHE A 741 -14.74 -2.81 -32.10
CA PHE A 741 -14.14 -3.40 -33.29
C PHE A 741 -14.28 -4.91 -33.33
N ARG A 742 -14.24 -5.47 -34.55
CA ARG A 742 -14.28 -6.92 -34.73
C ARG A 742 -13.07 -7.60 -34.10
N LYS A 743 -13.32 -8.65 -33.32
CA LYS A 743 -12.28 -9.47 -32.74
C LYS A 743 -11.46 -10.15 -33.85
N LEU A 744 -10.13 -10.19 -33.68
CA LEU A 744 -9.20 -10.90 -34.54
C LEU A 744 -8.44 -11.95 -33.72
N ASP A 745 -8.54 -13.19 -34.13
CA ASP A 745 -7.88 -14.34 -33.52
C ASP A 745 -6.63 -14.74 -34.31
N ASP A 746 -5.62 -15.24 -33.60
CA ASP A 746 -4.37 -15.80 -34.14
C ASP A 746 -3.63 -14.84 -35.12
N VAL A 747 -3.60 -13.56 -34.79
CA VAL A 747 -2.82 -12.56 -35.53
C VAL A 747 -1.33 -12.89 -35.45
N LYS A 748 -0.62 -12.82 -36.56
CA LYS A 748 0.80 -13.19 -36.64
C LYS A 748 1.72 -11.99 -36.57
N GLY A 749 2.67 -12.03 -35.64
CA GLY A 749 3.85 -11.18 -35.64
C GLY A 749 3.64 -9.77 -35.08
N THR A 750 4.50 -8.86 -35.55
CA THR A 750 4.49 -7.42 -35.28
C THR A 750 3.95 -6.66 -36.48
N GLY A 751 3.46 -5.47 -36.25
CA GLY A 751 3.02 -4.57 -37.34
C GLY A 751 1.69 -3.88 -37.07
N THR A 752 1.20 -3.20 -38.10
CA THR A 752 -0.07 -2.48 -38.04
C THR A 752 -1.21 -3.35 -38.58
N ILE A 753 -2.29 -3.42 -37.81
CA ILE A 753 -3.50 -4.17 -38.07
C ILE A 753 -4.63 -3.17 -38.24
N ILE A 754 -5.35 -3.24 -39.34
CA ILE A 754 -6.54 -2.42 -39.56
C ILE A 754 -7.68 -2.99 -38.70
N LEU A 755 -8.34 -2.14 -37.94
CA LEU A 755 -9.47 -2.50 -37.09
C LEU A 755 -10.78 -2.27 -37.88
N GLU A 756 -11.59 -3.31 -38.02
CA GLU A 756 -12.90 -3.24 -38.65
C GLU A 756 -13.97 -2.88 -37.60
N PRO A 757 -14.64 -1.72 -37.69
CA PRO A 757 -15.74 -1.37 -36.80
C PRO A 757 -16.89 -2.40 -36.88
N ILE A 758 -17.56 -2.64 -35.76
CA ILE A 758 -18.78 -3.45 -35.74
C ILE A 758 -19.94 -2.56 -36.19
N GLU A 759 -20.60 -2.90 -37.33
CA GLU A 759 -21.64 -2.09 -37.98
C GLU A 759 -22.91 -1.81 -37.14
N ASP A 760 -23.08 -2.43 -35.98
CA ASP A 760 -24.28 -2.32 -35.12
C ASP A 760 -24.02 -1.84 -33.67
N ALA A 761 -22.96 -1.06 -33.39
CA ALA A 761 -22.70 -0.52 -32.07
C ALA A 761 -23.75 0.51 -31.56
N SER A 762 -24.69 0.96 -32.42
CA SER A 762 -25.72 1.94 -32.03
C SER A 762 -26.93 1.35 -31.28
N ASN A 763 -26.98 0.03 -31.07
CA ASN A 763 -28.12 -0.68 -30.43
C ASN A 763 -27.74 -1.60 -29.23
N GLN A 764 -26.59 -1.42 -28.64
CA GLN A 764 -26.38 -2.04 -27.34
C GLN A 764 -27.06 -1.17 -26.26
N PRO A 765 -27.97 -1.73 -25.46
CA PRO A 765 -28.62 -0.95 -24.41
C PRO A 765 -27.52 -0.48 -23.44
N HIS A 766 -27.45 0.82 -23.24
CA HIS A 766 -26.80 1.39 -22.06
C HIS A 766 -27.41 0.67 -20.84
N LEU A 767 -26.69 -0.24 -20.25
CA LEU A 767 -27.04 -0.81 -18.97
C LEU A 767 -26.99 0.34 -17.96
N GLN A 768 -28.17 0.94 -17.73
CA GLN A 768 -28.40 1.87 -16.62
C GLN A 768 -27.96 1.15 -15.35
N SER A 769 -27.11 1.82 -14.60
CA SER A 769 -26.58 1.38 -13.30
C SER A 769 -27.66 0.74 -12.46
N ALA A 770 -27.52 -0.52 -12.11
CA ALA A 770 -28.42 -1.28 -11.25
C ALA A 770 -28.32 -0.86 -9.76
N PHE A 771 -27.71 0.27 -9.47
CA PHE A 771 -27.58 0.84 -8.12
C PHE A 771 -28.27 2.21 -8.04
N ALA A 772 -29.56 2.28 -8.40
CA ALA A 772 -30.41 3.38 -8.00
C ALA A 772 -31.05 3.05 -6.64
N GLU A 773 -30.64 3.84 -5.62
CA GLU A 773 -31.38 4.20 -4.41
C GLU A 773 -32.12 3.07 -3.66
N GLY A 774 -31.40 2.40 -2.76
CA GLY A 774 -31.99 1.80 -1.58
C GLY A 774 -31.76 2.72 -0.39
N SER A 775 -32.70 3.62 -0.07
CA SER A 775 -32.76 4.31 1.22
C SER A 775 -32.95 3.27 2.32
N PRO A 776 -32.25 3.37 3.45
CA PRO A 776 -32.45 2.46 4.58
C PRO A 776 -33.75 2.78 5.33
N PRO A 777 -34.38 1.76 5.99
CA PRO A 777 -35.36 2.01 7.05
C PRO A 777 -34.71 2.46 8.36
#